data_d2da6fe790ac72f5cf06a71a5ecba1cd
#
_entry.id   d2da6fe790ac72f5cf06a71a5ecba1cd
#
_cell.length_a   1.000
_cell.length_b   1.000
_cell.length_c   1.000
_cell.angle_alpha   90.00
_cell.angle_beta   90.00
_cell.angle_gamma   90.00
#
_symmetry.space_group_name_H-M   'P 1'
#
loop_
_entity.id
_entity.type
_entity.pdbx_description
1 polymer ?
#
loop_
_entity_poly.entity_id
_entity_poly.type
_entity_poly.pdbx_seq_one_letter_code
_entity_poly.pdbx_strand_id
1 'polypeptide(L)'
;MEFLIPAILLILTWLAYSNSFSGPFVFDDVPAILTNPSIRDLSRLSEVLSPPNDSGLTVNGRPLVNLSLAINFAIGGQNLFGYHLLNLLIHLAATLALYGTARRILAASRGESIASLQATLGGAAVAALWSLHPLQTQAVTYIVQRAESLVGLFLLLTLYCHCRAQASDRPGFWLSASVAACLLGVASKEVIVAAPLLVLLCDRAFFSRTFREAWQRNRAYYWALLATWLPLAGLIMAGQGRGGTVGFNIEGVTWWSYLLTQADAITRYLGLALWPSKLVFDYGTGLSGSLAEVWWQGGVIVLLLVASVVGLVRWPRVGFLGAWFFLILAPSSSFVPIATETMAEHRMYLPLAAVVGLVVALGLRLPGRQSLAMLGLAAAALASLTWRRNQDYQTAERLWQSSVNHYPQSARAQNNLGELFAKDGRLDAAVERIQEALRIHPTYLDALCNLSSALSQLGRVDEAMVILDGLVKGHPRNASVLSTYGGVLYRMGRKAEAEVQFKRTLELAPLNVDAHNNVGVCLHEQTLYEEAISHFHVVLSVYPQDGSALYNLANALVKLGRPSEGEARLRQCLQVEPWRFEAHNNLGALCAQRGLPDEAIVHFRKAVELSPRYADALNNLGVMLAGKGQTVEAIALFEQALQVRPDYPDAQVNLRRSREAVLQPVRTP
;
A
#
# COMPACT_ATOMS: atom_id res chain seq x y z
N MET A 1 20.47 -29.55 17.17
CA MET A 1 19.18 -28.93 17.43
C MET A 1 19.26 -27.39 17.48
N GLU A 2 20.32 -26.81 18.00
CA GLU A 2 20.42 -25.33 18.15
C GLU A 2 20.35 -24.56 16.86
N PHE A 3 20.90 -25.05 15.77
CA PHE A 3 20.82 -24.41 14.42
C PHE A 3 19.68 -24.97 13.57
N LEU A 4 19.29 -26.23 13.77
CA LEU A 4 18.28 -26.89 12.94
C LEU A 4 16.88 -26.28 13.12
N ILE A 5 16.45 -26.03 14.35
CA ILE A 5 15.11 -25.47 14.62
C ILE A 5 14.98 -24.04 14.09
N PRO A 6 15.91 -23.10 14.32
CA PRO A 6 15.89 -21.80 13.66
C PRO A 6 15.84 -21.90 12.14
N ALA A 7 16.64 -22.78 11.53
CA ALA A 7 16.62 -22.95 10.07
C ALA A 7 15.27 -23.45 9.55
N ILE A 8 14.63 -24.42 10.24
CA ILE A 8 13.30 -24.90 9.88
C ILE A 8 12.26 -23.77 9.99
N LEU A 9 12.29 -22.97 11.05
CA LEU A 9 11.39 -21.83 11.22
C LEU A 9 11.53 -20.83 10.07
N LEU A 10 12.76 -20.50 9.67
CA LEU A 10 13.03 -19.59 8.56
C LEU A 10 12.51 -20.16 7.24
N ILE A 11 12.77 -21.45 6.95
CA ILE A 11 12.33 -22.11 5.73
C ILE A 11 10.81 -22.14 5.65
N LEU A 12 10.13 -22.55 6.72
CA LEU A 12 8.66 -22.63 6.73
C LEU A 12 8.01 -21.24 6.56
N THR A 13 8.55 -20.23 7.24
CA THR A 13 8.05 -18.86 7.10
C THR A 13 8.32 -18.33 5.70
N TRP A 14 9.53 -18.56 5.15
CA TRP A 14 9.84 -18.18 3.76
C TRP A 14 8.88 -18.84 2.76
N LEU A 15 8.62 -20.14 2.89
CA LEU A 15 7.71 -20.87 2.01
C LEU A 15 6.28 -20.31 2.09
N ALA A 16 5.79 -19.99 3.29
CA ALA A 16 4.44 -19.45 3.46
C ALA A 16 4.24 -18.08 2.80
N TYR A 17 5.31 -17.30 2.63
CA TYR A 17 5.28 -15.96 2.02
C TYR A 17 5.91 -15.91 0.62
N SER A 18 6.37 -17.02 0.05
CA SER A 18 7.09 -17.03 -1.23
C SER A 18 6.26 -16.59 -2.43
N ASN A 19 4.95 -16.51 -2.31
CA ASN A 19 4.02 -16.02 -3.32
C ASN A 19 3.64 -14.53 -3.16
N SER A 20 4.28 -13.79 -2.24
CA SER A 20 3.96 -12.38 -1.98
C SER A 20 4.79 -11.38 -2.82
N PHE A 21 5.82 -11.83 -3.53
CA PHE A 21 6.81 -10.95 -4.19
C PHE A 21 6.29 -10.15 -5.39
N SER A 22 5.13 -10.49 -5.93
CA SER A 22 4.52 -9.85 -7.11
C SER A 22 3.39 -8.89 -6.78
N GLY A 23 3.05 -8.70 -5.50
CA GLY A 23 1.98 -7.80 -5.08
C GLY A 23 2.28 -6.35 -5.48
N PRO A 24 1.33 -5.62 -6.12
CA PRO A 24 1.52 -4.24 -6.55
C PRO A 24 1.59 -3.27 -5.36
N PHE A 25 2.07 -2.06 -5.62
CA PHE A 25 1.86 -0.95 -4.68
C PHE A 25 0.35 -0.64 -4.60
N VAL A 26 -0.19 -0.60 -3.40
CA VAL A 26 -1.61 -0.36 -3.16
C VAL A 26 -1.82 0.68 -2.06
N PHE A 27 -2.88 1.46 -2.19
CA PHE A 27 -3.34 2.40 -1.17
C PHE A 27 -2.22 3.30 -0.62
N ASP A 28 -1.84 3.19 0.67
CA ASP A 28 -0.80 4.03 1.28
C ASP A 28 0.63 3.79 0.74
N ASP A 29 0.87 2.72 -0.02
CA ASP A 29 2.15 2.53 -0.72
C ASP A 29 2.37 3.63 -1.76
N VAL A 30 1.31 4.11 -2.41
CA VAL A 30 1.39 5.14 -3.44
C VAL A 30 1.98 6.43 -2.86
N PRO A 31 1.38 7.08 -1.85
CA PRO A 31 1.94 8.29 -1.28
C PRO A 31 3.25 8.08 -0.51
N ALA A 32 3.48 6.90 0.08
CA ALA A 32 4.69 6.62 0.83
C ALA A 32 5.91 6.29 -0.06
N ILE A 33 5.68 5.77 -1.28
CA ILE A 33 6.75 5.27 -2.16
C ILE A 33 6.70 5.95 -3.52
N LEU A 34 5.57 5.90 -4.24
CA LEU A 34 5.51 6.37 -5.62
C LEU A 34 5.56 7.90 -5.75
N THR A 35 4.92 8.63 -4.85
CA THR A 35 4.89 10.10 -4.86
C THR A 35 5.76 10.76 -3.80
N ASN A 36 6.48 9.98 -2.99
CA ASN A 36 7.33 10.48 -1.93
C ASN A 36 8.68 11.00 -2.48
N PRO A 37 8.94 12.31 -2.50
CA PRO A 37 10.20 12.85 -3.03
C PRO A 37 11.38 12.56 -2.11
N SER A 38 11.17 12.41 -0.80
CA SER A 38 12.24 12.28 0.19
C SER A 38 13.01 10.95 0.09
N ILE A 39 12.48 9.93 -0.60
CA ILE A 39 13.17 8.65 -0.78
C ILE A 39 13.98 8.55 -2.07
N ARG A 40 13.96 9.60 -2.92
CA ARG A 40 14.55 9.56 -4.27
C ARG A 40 16.07 9.69 -4.28
N ASP A 41 16.65 10.32 -3.29
CA ASP A 41 18.07 10.62 -3.24
C ASP A 41 18.64 10.38 -1.84
N LEU A 42 19.39 9.26 -1.68
CA LEU A 42 20.04 8.91 -0.42
C LEU A 42 21.16 9.89 -0.02
N SER A 43 21.69 10.70 -0.95
CA SER A 43 22.71 11.72 -0.59
C SER A 43 22.14 12.83 0.30
N ARG A 44 20.82 13.03 0.24
CA ARG A 44 20.06 13.99 1.06
C ARG A 44 19.53 13.35 2.35
N LEU A 45 20.43 12.78 3.14
CA LEU A 45 20.06 12.00 4.33
C LEU A 45 19.17 12.78 5.31
N SER A 46 19.32 14.11 5.41
CA SER A 46 18.46 14.95 6.24
C SER A 46 16.99 14.95 5.79
N GLU A 47 16.74 14.97 4.47
CA GLU A 47 15.38 14.88 3.90
C GLU A 47 14.81 13.48 4.09
N VAL A 48 15.64 12.45 3.89
CA VAL A 48 15.24 11.05 4.11
C VAL A 48 14.82 10.80 5.57
N LEU A 49 15.54 11.36 6.54
CA LEU A 49 15.25 11.20 7.97
C LEU A 49 14.17 12.15 8.50
N SER A 50 13.78 13.13 7.70
CA SER A 50 12.71 14.08 8.01
C SER A 50 11.67 14.10 6.88
N PRO A 51 10.92 13.00 6.68
CA PRO A 51 9.93 12.93 5.61
C PRO A 51 8.89 14.02 5.75
N PRO A 52 8.32 14.51 4.62
CA PRO A 52 7.33 15.58 4.62
C PRO A 52 6.17 15.30 5.58
N ASN A 53 5.71 16.33 6.29
CA ASN A 53 4.57 16.24 7.21
C ASN A 53 3.22 16.38 6.50
N ASP A 54 3.24 16.61 5.20
CA ASP A 54 2.05 16.85 4.40
C ASP A 54 1.24 15.57 4.23
N SER A 55 -0.07 15.69 4.33
CA SER A 55 -1.03 14.69 3.87
C SER A 55 -1.12 13.32 4.58
N GLY A 56 -0.78 13.21 5.86
CA GLY A 56 -1.05 11.96 6.61
C GLY A 56 -0.27 10.73 6.14
N LEU A 57 0.89 10.92 5.50
CA LEU A 57 1.75 9.86 5.01
C LEU A 57 2.11 8.87 6.12
N THR A 58 2.02 7.58 5.85
CA THR A 58 2.37 6.51 6.80
C THR A 58 3.82 6.60 7.29
N VAL A 59 4.70 7.24 6.54
CA VAL A 59 6.12 7.48 6.90
C VAL A 59 6.34 8.71 7.77
N ASN A 60 5.33 9.58 7.94
CA ASN A 60 5.44 10.81 8.75
C ASN A 60 5.80 10.47 10.21
N GLY A 61 6.84 11.11 10.75
CA GLY A 61 7.38 10.85 12.09
C GLY A 61 8.09 9.50 12.23
N ARG A 62 8.43 8.81 11.12
CA ARG A 62 9.05 7.48 11.12
C ARG A 62 10.33 7.43 10.28
N PRO A 63 11.41 8.07 10.73
CA PRO A 63 12.64 8.24 9.95
C PRO A 63 13.27 6.91 9.49
N LEU A 64 13.23 5.86 10.31
CA LEU A 64 13.82 4.58 9.95
C LEU A 64 12.99 3.82 8.88
N VAL A 65 11.68 3.97 8.92
CA VAL A 65 10.79 3.42 7.86
C VAL A 65 11.11 4.09 6.54
N ASN A 66 11.14 5.43 6.52
CA ASN A 66 11.44 6.20 5.32
C ASN A 66 12.84 5.90 4.77
N LEU A 67 13.85 5.80 5.65
CA LEU A 67 15.21 5.38 5.26
C LEU A 67 15.22 3.99 4.62
N SER A 68 14.47 3.04 5.16
CA SER A 68 14.39 1.69 4.62
C SER A 68 13.74 1.66 3.23
N LEU A 69 12.77 2.54 2.97
CA LEU A 69 12.16 2.71 1.64
C LEU A 69 13.13 3.41 0.67
N ALA A 70 13.86 4.43 1.13
CA ALA A 70 14.89 5.11 0.34
C ALA A 70 16.02 4.16 -0.10
N ILE A 71 16.46 3.26 0.79
CA ILE A 71 17.43 2.21 0.46
C ILE A 71 16.87 1.27 -0.61
N ASN A 72 15.64 0.81 -0.47
CA ASN A 72 14.99 -0.01 -1.50
C ASN A 72 14.92 0.72 -2.83
N PHE A 73 14.52 1.99 -2.82
CA PHE A 73 14.44 2.80 -4.02
C PHE A 73 15.80 3.00 -4.69
N ALA A 74 16.86 3.27 -3.92
CA ALA A 74 18.22 3.42 -4.45
C ALA A 74 18.77 2.15 -5.09
N ILE A 75 18.39 0.96 -4.59
CA ILE A 75 18.86 -0.34 -5.11
C ILE A 75 18.07 -0.77 -6.35
N GLY A 76 16.75 -0.64 -6.33
CA GLY A 76 15.87 -1.24 -7.32
C GLY A 76 14.81 -0.30 -7.93
N GLY A 77 14.83 1.00 -7.62
CA GLY A 77 13.81 1.94 -8.07
C GLY A 77 12.42 1.50 -7.59
N GLN A 78 11.51 1.30 -8.51
CA GLN A 78 10.14 0.85 -8.25
C GLN A 78 9.97 -0.68 -8.37
N ASN A 79 11.05 -1.47 -8.43
CA ASN A 79 10.95 -2.93 -8.50
C ASN A 79 10.38 -3.51 -7.20
N LEU A 80 9.19 -4.10 -7.28
CA LEU A 80 8.42 -4.66 -6.16
C LEU A 80 9.19 -5.71 -5.36
N PHE A 81 9.98 -6.55 -6.04
CA PHE A 81 10.68 -7.66 -5.40
C PHE A 81 11.53 -7.22 -4.21
N GLY A 82 12.30 -6.14 -4.35
CA GLY A 82 13.18 -5.64 -3.30
C GLY A 82 12.41 -5.18 -2.06
N TYR A 83 11.24 -4.57 -2.24
CA TYR A 83 10.41 -4.12 -1.13
C TYR A 83 9.80 -5.28 -0.34
N HIS A 84 9.23 -6.27 -1.03
CA HIS A 84 8.68 -7.47 -0.40
C HIS A 84 9.77 -8.32 0.26
N LEU A 85 10.93 -8.47 -0.39
CA LEU A 85 12.06 -9.19 0.17
C LEU A 85 12.50 -8.61 1.51
N LEU A 86 12.66 -7.28 1.61
CA LEU A 86 13.07 -6.65 2.86
C LEU A 86 12.01 -6.82 3.94
N ASN A 87 10.71 -6.69 3.63
CA ASN A 87 9.64 -6.94 4.58
C ASN A 87 9.69 -8.38 5.13
N LEU A 88 9.88 -9.35 4.24
CA LEU A 88 10.00 -10.75 4.65
C LEU A 88 11.27 -10.99 5.51
N LEU A 89 12.41 -10.39 5.17
CA LEU A 89 13.62 -10.50 5.97
C LEU A 89 13.45 -9.91 7.38
N ILE A 90 12.74 -8.78 7.52
CA ILE A 90 12.38 -8.20 8.81
C ILE A 90 11.50 -9.18 9.61
N HIS A 91 10.51 -9.79 8.97
CA HIS A 91 9.62 -10.76 9.62
C HIS A 91 10.36 -12.04 10.05
N LEU A 92 11.29 -12.53 9.24
CA LEU A 92 12.16 -13.66 9.58
C LEU A 92 13.05 -13.34 10.79
N ALA A 93 13.63 -12.14 10.84
CA ALA A 93 14.41 -11.67 11.98
C ALA A 93 13.55 -11.54 13.25
N ALA A 94 12.32 -11.02 13.14
CA ALA A 94 11.36 -10.95 14.22
C ALA A 94 10.96 -12.35 14.74
N THR A 95 10.79 -13.31 13.82
CA THR A 95 10.52 -14.73 14.17
C THR A 95 11.64 -15.33 15.01
N LEU A 96 12.90 -15.08 14.64
CA LEU A 96 14.05 -15.54 15.42
C LEU A 96 14.16 -14.84 16.77
N ALA A 97 13.89 -13.54 16.83
CA ALA A 97 13.88 -12.78 18.08
C ALA A 97 12.79 -13.29 19.03
N LEU A 98 11.58 -13.58 18.50
CA LEU A 98 10.48 -14.16 19.28
C LEU A 98 10.83 -15.59 19.76
N TYR A 99 11.37 -16.43 18.87
CA TYR A 99 11.85 -17.76 19.26
C TYR A 99 12.85 -17.70 20.41
N GLY A 100 13.86 -16.84 20.28
CA GLY A 100 14.89 -16.69 21.30
C GLY A 100 14.36 -16.16 22.63
N THR A 101 13.39 -15.24 22.58
CA THR A 101 12.72 -14.67 23.76
C THR A 101 11.84 -15.73 24.44
N ALA A 102 10.95 -16.38 23.69
CA ALA A 102 10.02 -17.38 24.21
C ALA A 102 10.77 -18.57 24.82
N ARG A 103 11.84 -19.06 24.16
CA ARG A 103 12.70 -20.12 24.66
C ARG A 103 13.29 -19.77 26.04
N ARG A 104 13.79 -18.54 26.23
CA ARG A 104 14.37 -18.08 27.51
C ARG A 104 13.33 -17.90 28.60
N ILE A 105 12.19 -17.34 28.25
CA ILE A 105 11.06 -17.17 29.17
C ILE A 105 10.55 -18.54 29.65
N LEU A 106 10.40 -19.51 28.76
CA LEU A 106 9.96 -20.86 29.11
C LEU A 106 10.98 -21.60 30.00
N ALA A 107 12.26 -21.48 29.67
CA ALA A 107 13.33 -22.07 30.52
C ALA A 107 13.32 -21.45 31.94
N ALA A 108 13.29 -20.12 32.04
CA ALA A 108 13.22 -19.42 33.33
C ALA A 108 11.95 -19.78 34.13
N SER A 109 10.81 -19.92 33.43
CA SER A 109 9.53 -20.28 34.05
C SER A 109 9.55 -21.65 34.72
N ARG A 110 10.36 -22.57 34.23
CA ARG A 110 10.46 -23.96 34.69
C ARG A 110 11.68 -24.23 35.57
N GLY A 111 12.58 -23.26 35.69
CA GLY A 111 13.89 -23.47 36.34
C GLY A 111 14.80 -24.43 35.55
N GLU A 112 14.59 -24.52 34.23
CA GLU A 112 15.32 -25.41 33.34
C GLU A 112 16.48 -24.70 32.64
N SER A 113 17.43 -25.49 32.13
CA SER A 113 18.43 -24.97 31.20
C SER A 113 17.78 -24.48 29.92
N ILE A 114 18.31 -23.41 29.32
CA ILE A 114 17.89 -22.92 28.01
C ILE A 114 18.03 -23.97 26.90
N ALA A 115 18.91 -24.95 27.09
CA ALA A 115 19.12 -26.08 26.18
C ALA A 115 18.07 -27.20 26.36
N SER A 116 17.13 -27.07 27.32
CA SER A 116 16.10 -28.09 27.51
C SER A 116 15.26 -28.25 26.24
N LEU A 117 14.89 -29.49 25.92
CA LEU A 117 14.09 -29.82 24.77
C LEU A 117 12.73 -29.15 24.85
N GLN A 118 12.13 -29.07 26.03
CA GLN A 118 10.81 -28.49 26.23
C GLN A 118 10.81 -26.97 26.00
N ALA A 119 11.80 -26.24 26.51
CA ALA A 119 11.95 -24.81 26.27
C ALA A 119 12.19 -24.52 24.77
N THR A 120 13.01 -25.37 24.14
CA THR A 120 13.35 -25.26 22.73
C THR A 120 12.12 -25.49 21.82
N LEU A 121 11.38 -26.59 22.02
CA LEU A 121 10.19 -26.91 21.24
C LEU A 121 9.02 -25.95 21.53
N GLY A 122 8.85 -25.54 22.79
CA GLY A 122 7.84 -24.56 23.16
C GLY A 122 8.11 -23.18 22.52
N GLY A 123 9.36 -22.73 22.56
CA GLY A 123 9.76 -21.49 21.88
C GLY A 123 9.57 -21.57 20.36
N ALA A 124 9.89 -22.72 19.75
CA ALA A 124 9.66 -22.97 18.33
C ALA A 124 8.17 -22.96 17.97
N ALA A 125 7.31 -23.55 18.78
CA ALA A 125 5.87 -23.56 18.59
C ALA A 125 5.29 -22.12 18.64
N VAL A 126 5.71 -21.30 19.63
CA VAL A 126 5.28 -19.90 19.71
C VAL A 126 5.71 -19.14 18.46
N ALA A 127 6.96 -19.27 18.03
CA ALA A 127 7.47 -18.56 16.86
C ALA A 127 6.80 -19.04 15.56
N ALA A 128 6.60 -20.35 15.38
CA ALA A 128 5.96 -20.92 14.19
C ALA A 128 4.49 -20.48 14.07
N LEU A 129 3.68 -20.67 15.13
CA LEU A 129 2.28 -20.29 15.10
C LEU A 129 2.11 -18.78 14.91
N TRP A 130 3.01 -17.97 15.44
CA TRP A 130 2.98 -16.52 15.27
C TRP A 130 3.38 -16.11 13.86
N SER A 131 4.50 -16.62 13.32
CA SER A 131 5.02 -16.20 12.02
C SER A 131 4.20 -16.73 10.84
N LEU A 132 3.59 -17.90 10.99
CA LEU A 132 2.75 -18.53 9.97
C LEU A 132 1.28 -18.12 10.07
N HIS A 133 0.91 -17.22 10.99
CA HIS A 133 -0.47 -16.81 11.17
C HIS A 133 -0.91 -15.82 10.08
N PRO A 134 -2.05 -16.02 9.41
CA PRO A 134 -2.46 -15.14 8.31
C PRO A 134 -2.79 -13.69 8.72
N LEU A 135 -3.00 -13.39 10.01
CA LEU A 135 -3.06 -12.01 10.52
C LEU A 135 -1.76 -11.22 10.31
N GLN A 136 -0.63 -11.90 10.09
CA GLN A 136 0.64 -11.23 9.82
C GLN A 136 0.77 -10.74 8.37
N THR A 137 -0.07 -11.23 7.45
CA THR A 137 0.03 -10.91 6.02
C THR A 137 -0.07 -9.41 5.77
N GLN A 138 -0.93 -8.69 6.47
CA GLN A 138 -1.04 -7.24 6.31
C GLN A 138 0.25 -6.51 6.72
N ALA A 139 0.94 -6.95 7.79
CA ALA A 139 2.18 -6.34 8.23
C ALA A 139 3.41 -6.74 7.39
N VAL A 140 3.35 -7.87 6.65
CA VAL A 140 4.48 -8.42 5.89
C VAL A 140 4.32 -8.16 4.39
N THR A 141 3.12 -8.43 3.84
CA THR A 141 2.87 -8.36 2.39
C THR A 141 2.48 -6.96 1.94
N TYR A 142 1.76 -6.18 2.74
CA TYR A 142 1.48 -4.78 2.46
C TYR A 142 2.71 -3.92 2.78
N ILE A 143 3.33 -3.33 1.75
CA ILE A 143 4.71 -2.84 1.80
C ILE A 143 4.91 -1.76 2.87
N VAL A 144 4.05 -0.75 2.92
CA VAL A 144 4.19 0.39 3.85
C VAL A 144 4.00 -0.02 5.31
N GLN A 145 3.32 -1.13 5.58
CA GLN A 145 3.20 -1.69 6.93
C GLN A 145 4.50 -2.34 7.44
N ARG A 146 5.60 -2.18 6.68
CA ARG A 146 6.96 -2.31 7.21
C ARG A 146 7.15 -1.58 8.54
N ALA A 147 6.44 -0.48 8.76
CA ALA A 147 6.42 0.23 10.04
C ALA A 147 6.06 -0.69 11.22
N GLU A 148 5.04 -1.56 11.05
CA GLU A 148 4.64 -2.54 12.08
C GLU A 148 5.67 -3.65 12.24
N SER A 149 6.18 -4.20 11.15
CA SER A 149 7.15 -5.29 11.22
C SER A 149 8.49 -4.81 11.79
N LEU A 150 8.94 -3.59 11.49
CA LEU A 150 10.15 -2.98 12.07
C LEU A 150 10.01 -2.73 13.57
N VAL A 151 8.94 -2.05 14.01
CA VAL A 151 8.75 -1.83 15.45
C VAL A 151 8.57 -3.14 16.19
N GLY A 152 7.92 -4.14 15.55
CA GLY A 152 7.80 -5.49 16.06
C GLY A 152 9.15 -6.17 16.26
N LEU A 153 10.02 -6.12 15.26
CA LEU A 153 11.39 -6.63 15.36
C LEU A 153 12.15 -5.96 16.52
N PHE A 154 12.12 -4.63 16.60
CA PHE A 154 12.89 -3.90 17.60
C PHE A 154 12.35 -4.08 19.03
N LEU A 155 11.03 -4.20 19.21
CA LEU A 155 10.47 -4.54 20.52
C LEU A 155 10.86 -5.96 20.93
N LEU A 156 10.80 -6.93 20.03
CA LEU A 156 11.23 -8.30 20.28
C LEU A 156 12.73 -8.37 20.56
N LEU A 157 13.57 -7.61 19.86
CA LEU A 157 15.01 -7.52 20.14
C LEU A 157 15.29 -6.87 21.49
N THR A 158 14.52 -5.82 21.86
CA THR A 158 14.62 -5.19 23.19
C THR A 158 14.42 -6.22 24.30
N LEU A 159 13.37 -7.03 24.19
CA LEU A 159 13.09 -8.10 25.15
C LEU A 159 14.07 -9.27 25.07
N TYR A 160 14.45 -9.67 23.84
CA TYR A 160 15.44 -10.72 23.65
C TYR A 160 16.78 -10.39 24.32
N CYS A 161 17.27 -9.17 24.11
CA CYS A 161 18.52 -8.69 24.70
C CYS A 161 18.41 -8.63 26.23
N HIS A 162 17.28 -8.13 26.77
CA HIS A 162 17.01 -8.14 28.20
C HIS A 162 17.03 -9.56 28.77
N CYS A 163 16.28 -10.51 28.17
CA CYS A 163 16.25 -11.90 28.61
C CYS A 163 17.63 -12.59 28.50
N ARG A 164 18.43 -12.23 27.50
CA ARG A 164 19.78 -12.76 27.31
C ARG A 164 20.75 -12.23 28.34
N ALA A 165 20.62 -10.99 28.78
CA ALA A 165 21.43 -10.39 29.81
C ALA A 165 21.37 -11.14 31.15
N GLN A 166 20.22 -11.78 31.45
CA GLN A 166 20.00 -12.49 32.73
C GLN A 166 20.89 -13.72 32.90
N ALA A 167 21.40 -14.31 31.81
CA ALA A 167 22.22 -15.52 31.81
C ALA A 167 23.52 -15.35 31.00
N SER A 168 24.02 -14.14 30.86
CA SER A 168 25.22 -13.83 30.07
C SER A 168 26.37 -13.39 30.94
N ASP A 169 27.59 -13.77 30.58
CA ASP A 169 28.83 -13.28 31.20
C ASP A 169 29.10 -11.80 30.89
N ARG A 170 28.37 -11.22 29.93
CA ARG A 170 28.44 -9.79 29.48
C ARG A 170 27.07 -9.12 29.57
N PRO A 171 26.44 -9.02 30.74
CA PRO A 171 25.10 -8.46 30.86
C PRO A 171 25.02 -7.00 30.39
N GLY A 172 26.04 -6.19 30.68
CA GLY A 172 26.08 -4.79 30.23
C GLY A 172 25.96 -4.60 28.71
N PHE A 173 26.64 -5.46 27.94
CA PHE A 173 26.53 -5.43 26.46
C PHE A 173 25.07 -5.67 26.00
N TRP A 174 24.42 -6.70 26.56
CA TRP A 174 23.04 -7.03 26.17
C TRP A 174 22.03 -5.99 26.62
N LEU A 175 22.22 -5.40 27.82
CA LEU A 175 21.36 -4.31 28.28
C LEU A 175 21.52 -3.04 27.40
N SER A 176 22.74 -2.70 27.00
CA SER A 176 22.98 -1.61 26.05
C SER A 176 22.37 -1.91 24.68
N ALA A 177 22.51 -3.13 24.16
CA ALA A 177 21.88 -3.57 22.91
C ALA A 177 20.33 -3.50 23.00
N SER A 178 19.75 -3.78 24.17
CA SER A 178 18.32 -3.64 24.42
C SER A 178 17.87 -2.19 24.30
N VAL A 179 18.59 -1.22 24.88
CA VAL A 179 18.29 0.21 24.76
C VAL A 179 18.45 0.68 23.32
N ALA A 180 19.50 0.25 22.62
CA ALA A 180 19.71 0.58 21.20
C ALA A 180 18.57 0.06 20.32
N ALA A 181 18.12 -1.19 20.54
CA ALA A 181 16.96 -1.74 19.85
C ALA A 181 15.69 -0.92 20.13
N CYS A 182 15.46 -0.50 21.38
CA CYS A 182 14.33 0.35 21.73
C CYS A 182 14.37 1.69 20.98
N LEU A 183 15.55 2.34 20.88
CA LEU A 183 15.73 3.59 20.13
C LEU A 183 15.46 3.42 18.62
N LEU A 184 15.88 2.31 18.01
CA LEU A 184 15.54 2.00 16.62
C LEU A 184 14.03 1.78 16.44
N GLY A 185 13.38 1.20 17.45
CA GLY A 185 11.92 1.10 17.47
C GLY A 185 11.22 2.45 17.56
N VAL A 186 11.76 3.41 18.33
CA VAL A 186 11.27 4.81 18.38
C VAL A 186 11.28 5.46 17.00
N ALA A 187 12.32 5.23 16.24
CA ALA A 187 12.45 5.73 14.87
C ALA A 187 11.54 5.00 13.84
N SER A 188 10.84 3.94 14.27
CA SER A 188 9.97 3.12 13.40
C SER A 188 8.48 3.36 13.61
N LYS A 189 7.98 3.26 14.84
CA LYS A 189 6.55 3.48 15.17
C LYS A 189 6.35 3.71 16.66
N GLU A 190 5.33 4.50 17.00
CA GLU A 190 4.99 4.90 18.36
C GLU A 190 4.60 3.77 19.32
N VAL A 191 4.22 2.61 18.82
CA VAL A 191 3.87 1.40 19.62
C VAL A 191 5.01 0.97 20.55
N ILE A 192 6.26 1.32 20.25
CA ILE A 192 7.44 1.07 21.08
C ILE A 192 7.36 1.70 22.48
N VAL A 193 6.47 2.67 22.70
CA VAL A 193 6.22 3.27 24.02
C VAL A 193 5.93 2.23 25.09
N ALA A 194 5.39 1.07 24.71
CA ALA A 194 5.11 -0.06 25.61
C ALA A 194 6.39 -0.79 26.08
N ALA A 195 7.53 -0.66 25.39
CA ALA A 195 8.73 -1.47 25.62
C ALA A 195 9.30 -1.33 27.03
N PRO A 196 9.51 -0.14 27.63
CA PRO A 196 10.05 -0.02 28.98
C PRO A 196 9.18 -0.72 30.03
N LEU A 197 7.86 -0.60 29.91
CA LEU A 197 6.90 -1.25 30.81
C LEU A 197 6.90 -2.77 30.63
N LEU A 198 6.90 -3.25 29.39
CA LEU A 198 6.94 -4.68 29.07
C LEU A 198 8.23 -5.34 29.56
N VAL A 199 9.36 -4.66 29.45
CA VAL A 199 10.64 -5.17 29.98
C VAL A 199 10.58 -5.29 31.49
N LEU A 200 10.07 -4.28 32.21
CA LEU A 200 9.94 -4.32 33.68
C LEU A 200 8.97 -5.43 34.13
N LEU A 201 7.85 -5.59 33.42
CA LEU A 201 6.88 -6.67 33.70
C LEU A 201 7.46 -8.05 33.37
N CYS A 202 8.24 -8.17 32.31
CA CYS A 202 8.96 -9.41 31.96
C CYS A 202 9.95 -9.78 33.03
N ASP A 203 10.78 -8.85 33.53
CA ASP A 203 11.73 -9.08 34.63
C ASP A 203 10.99 -9.55 35.86
N ARG A 204 9.93 -8.85 36.28
CA ARG A 204 9.10 -9.20 37.43
C ARG A 204 8.45 -10.59 37.31
N ALA A 205 8.01 -10.94 36.10
CA ALA A 205 7.27 -12.19 35.89
C ALA A 205 8.18 -13.44 35.84
N PHE A 206 9.42 -13.30 35.35
CA PHE A 206 10.25 -14.45 34.99
C PHE A 206 11.63 -14.49 35.66
N PHE A 207 12.18 -13.34 36.08
CA PHE A 207 13.57 -13.26 36.55
C PHE A 207 13.73 -12.67 37.95
N SER A 208 12.81 -11.83 38.44
CA SER A 208 12.82 -11.20 39.74
C SER A 208 11.58 -11.53 40.54
N ARG A 209 11.69 -11.56 41.87
CA ARG A 209 10.53 -11.84 42.74
C ARG A 209 9.62 -10.61 42.91
N THR A 210 10.22 -9.42 42.90
CA THR A 210 9.49 -8.15 43.13
C THR A 210 9.93 -7.05 42.12
N PHE A 211 9.10 -6.04 41.94
CA PHE A 211 9.47 -4.86 41.17
C PHE A 211 10.66 -4.11 41.77
N ARG A 212 10.75 -4.09 43.10
CA ARG A 212 11.86 -3.46 43.82
C ARG A 212 13.19 -4.17 43.50
N GLU A 213 13.20 -5.49 43.50
CA GLU A 213 14.38 -6.29 43.15
C GLU A 213 14.78 -6.04 41.67
N ALA A 214 13.84 -6.12 40.73
CA ALA A 214 14.08 -5.82 39.32
C ALA A 214 14.73 -4.44 39.13
N TRP A 215 14.12 -3.41 39.74
CA TRP A 215 14.60 -2.04 39.66
C TRP A 215 15.97 -1.85 40.28
N GLN A 216 16.22 -2.38 41.49
CA GLN A 216 17.48 -2.22 42.18
C GLN A 216 18.64 -2.91 41.46
N ARG A 217 18.40 -4.04 40.80
CA ARG A 217 19.41 -4.79 40.06
C ARG A 217 19.97 -3.97 38.88
N ASN A 218 19.11 -3.25 38.13
CA ASN A 218 19.46 -2.62 36.86
C ASN A 218 18.86 -1.21 36.71
N ARG A 219 18.87 -0.38 37.78
CA ARG A 219 18.21 0.94 37.78
C ARG A 219 18.64 1.85 36.63
N ALA A 220 19.95 1.88 36.32
CA ALA A 220 20.46 2.71 35.20
C ALA A 220 19.90 2.28 33.85
N TYR A 221 19.74 0.98 33.62
CA TYR A 221 19.13 0.44 32.43
C TYR A 221 17.65 0.82 32.32
N TYR A 222 16.87 0.72 33.39
CA TYR A 222 15.46 1.13 33.34
C TYR A 222 15.31 2.66 33.10
N TRP A 223 16.17 3.47 33.69
CA TRP A 223 16.21 4.90 33.38
C TRP A 223 16.58 5.15 31.91
N ALA A 224 17.54 4.42 31.36
CA ALA A 224 17.89 4.53 29.94
C ALA A 224 16.74 4.13 29.02
N LEU A 225 15.98 3.06 29.36
CA LEU A 225 14.78 2.69 28.61
C LEU A 225 13.68 3.75 28.73
N LEU A 226 13.41 4.30 29.90
CA LEU A 226 12.43 5.38 30.07
C LEU A 226 12.85 6.64 29.31
N ALA A 227 14.15 6.94 29.27
CA ALA A 227 14.67 8.08 28.50
C ALA A 227 14.40 7.97 27.01
N THR A 228 14.13 6.77 26.45
CA THR A 228 13.72 6.61 25.05
C THR A 228 12.36 7.27 24.75
N TRP A 229 11.56 7.57 25.75
CA TRP A 229 10.33 8.34 25.58
C TRP A 229 10.57 9.81 25.19
N LEU A 230 11.74 10.38 25.51
CA LEU A 230 12.06 11.76 25.14
C LEU A 230 12.16 11.94 23.61
N PRO A 231 13.00 11.18 22.87
CA PRO A 231 13.03 11.27 21.42
C PRO A 231 11.69 10.84 20.79
N LEU A 232 10.95 9.89 21.38
CA LEU A 232 9.60 9.53 20.93
C LEU A 232 8.64 10.72 20.99
N ALA A 233 8.61 11.42 22.13
CA ALA A 233 7.80 12.61 22.29
C ALA A 233 8.19 13.69 21.28
N GLY A 234 9.50 13.88 21.05
CA GLY A 234 10.00 14.81 20.02
C GLY A 234 9.48 14.49 18.61
N LEU A 235 9.51 13.22 18.20
CA LEU A 235 8.99 12.79 16.90
C LEU A 235 7.47 12.96 16.78
N ILE A 236 6.71 12.67 17.84
CA ILE A 236 5.25 12.87 17.86
C ILE A 236 4.90 14.34 17.74
N MET A 237 5.62 15.22 18.48
CA MET A 237 5.41 16.67 18.42
C MET A 237 5.79 17.26 17.06
N ALA A 238 6.90 16.81 16.47
CA ALA A 238 7.32 17.24 15.13
C ALA A 238 6.34 16.80 14.04
N GLY A 239 5.68 15.65 14.19
CA GLY A 239 4.71 15.10 13.24
C GLY A 239 3.33 15.78 13.26
N GLN A 240 3.10 16.78 14.09
CA GLN A 240 1.86 17.59 14.17
C GLN A 240 0.54 16.77 14.05
N GLY A 241 0.43 15.66 14.79
CA GLY A 241 -0.76 14.79 14.72
C GLY A 241 -1.00 14.14 13.35
N ARG A 242 0.07 13.92 12.57
CA ARG A 242 0.03 13.33 11.22
C ARG A 242 -0.93 14.06 10.28
N GLY A 243 -0.80 15.36 10.18
CA GLY A 243 -1.66 16.17 9.32
C GLY A 243 -3.12 16.21 9.78
N GLY A 244 -3.37 16.06 11.10
CA GLY A 244 -4.72 16.13 11.67
C GLY A 244 -5.51 14.83 11.62
N THR A 245 -4.90 13.70 11.24
CA THR A 245 -5.59 12.39 11.17
C THR A 245 -5.52 11.60 12.47
N VAL A 246 -4.71 12.01 13.44
CA VAL A 246 -4.55 11.40 14.76
C VAL A 246 -4.67 12.45 15.86
N GLY A 247 -5.49 12.21 16.88
CA GLY A 247 -5.66 13.09 18.03
C GLY A 247 -7.12 13.38 18.39
N PHE A 248 -7.34 14.34 19.28
CA PHE A 248 -8.65 14.62 19.86
C PHE A 248 -9.49 15.67 19.10
N ASN A 249 -8.91 16.39 18.15
CA ASN A 249 -9.55 17.49 17.44
C ASN A 249 -9.92 17.12 16.00
N ILE A 250 -10.38 15.90 15.79
CA ILE A 250 -10.79 15.41 14.46
C ILE A 250 -12.29 15.63 14.29
N GLU A 251 -12.67 16.33 13.23
CA GLU A 251 -14.08 16.59 12.93
C GLU A 251 -14.86 15.27 12.74
N GLY A 252 -16.00 15.15 13.42
CA GLY A 252 -16.85 13.95 13.37
C GLY A 252 -16.36 12.75 14.18
N VAL A 253 -15.18 12.80 14.81
CA VAL A 253 -14.61 11.68 15.59
C VAL A 253 -14.38 12.09 17.03
N THR A 254 -15.20 11.59 17.94
CA THR A 254 -14.98 11.80 19.38
C THR A 254 -14.13 10.69 19.98
N TRP A 255 -13.39 10.99 21.06
CA TRP A 255 -12.65 9.96 21.79
C TRP A 255 -13.56 8.84 22.31
N TRP A 256 -14.83 9.16 22.59
CA TRP A 256 -15.81 8.21 23.09
C TRP A 256 -16.31 7.25 21.98
N SER A 257 -16.73 7.79 20.82
CA SER A 257 -17.13 6.96 19.68
C SER A 257 -15.97 6.07 19.19
N TYR A 258 -14.74 6.60 19.22
CA TYR A 258 -13.56 5.82 18.90
C TYR A 258 -13.31 4.69 19.91
N LEU A 259 -13.41 4.98 21.23
CA LEU A 259 -13.26 3.97 22.29
C LEU A 259 -14.30 2.85 22.16
N LEU A 260 -15.57 3.21 21.89
CA LEU A 260 -16.62 2.21 21.65
C LEU A 260 -16.29 1.32 20.44
N THR A 261 -15.81 1.92 19.36
CA THR A 261 -15.40 1.18 18.17
C THR A 261 -14.22 0.24 18.46
N GLN A 262 -13.29 0.63 19.36
CA GLN A 262 -12.19 -0.26 19.75
C GLN A 262 -12.69 -1.48 20.54
N ALA A 263 -13.83 -1.41 21.20
CA ALA A 263 -14.43 -2.58 21.84
C ALA A 263 -14.82 -3.66 20.81
N ASP A 264 -15.45 -3.27 19.71
CA ASP A 264 -15.73 -4.20 18.59
C ASP A 264 -14.43 -4.66 17.91
N ALA A 265 -13.49 -3.75 17.62
CA ALA A 265 -12.23 -4.07 16.98
C ALA A 265 -11.42 -5.11 17.74
N ILE A 266 -11.22 -4.94 19.05
CA ILE A 266 -10.42 -5.84 19.87
C ILE A 266 -11.07 -7.23 19.99
N THR A 267 -12.39 -7.29 20.15
CA THR A 267 -13.09 -8.60 20.19
C THR A 267 -13.02 -9.32 18.85
N ARG A 268 -13.08 -8.59 17.75
CA ARG A 268 -12.87 -9.14 16.40
C ARG A 268 -11.42 -9.63 16.23
N TYR A 269 -10.43 -8.87 16.68
CA TYR A 269 -9.02 -9.28 16.66
C TYR A 269 -8.78 -10.59 17.44
N LEU A 270 -9.40 -10.74 18.62
CA LEU A 270 -9.32 -11.99 19.39
C LEU A 270 -9.99 -13.15 18.64
N GLY A 271 -11.13 -12.91 18.00
CA GLY A 271 -11.77 -13.90 17.14
C GLY A 271 -10.88 -14.34 15.99
N LEU A 272 -10.28 -13.39 15.25
CA LEU A 272 -9.37 -13.66 14.14
C LEU A 272 -8.05 -14.31 14.58
N ALA A 273 -7.56 -14.03 15.79
CA ALA A 273 -6.38 -14.69 16.35
C ALA A 273 -6.59 -16.18 16.64
N LEU A 274 -7.86 -16.60 16.89
CA LEU A 274 -8.20 -18.00 17.12
C LEU A 274 -8.74 -18.68 15.86
N TRP A 275 -9.44 -17.94 15.02
CA TRP A 275 -10.06 -18.44 13.79
C TRP A 275 -9.94 -17.43 12.63
N PRO A 276 -8.83 -17.40 11.89
CA PRO A 276 -8.52 -16.38 10.87
C PRO A 276 -9.23 -16.64 9.52
N SER A 277 -10.55 -16.62 9.49
CA SER A 277 -11.33 -17.02 8.31
C SER A 277 -11.84 -15.87 7.44
N LYS A 278 -11.95 -14.66 7.96
CA LYS A 278 -12.53 -13.50 7.25
C LYS A 278 -11.63 -12.28 7.39
N LEU A 279 -10.43 -12.40 6.85
CA LEU A 279 -9.47 -11.31 6.88
C LEU A 279 -9.86 -10.23 5.87
N VAL A 280 -9.75 -8.98 6.28
CA VAL A 280 -10.13 -7.80 5.53
C VAL A 280 -8.94 -6.84 5.44
N PHE A 281 -8.68 -6.32 4.26
CA PHE A 281 -7.60 -5.34 4.08
C PHE A 281 -7.94 -3.98 4.70
N ASP A 282 -9.21 -3.56 4.54
CA ASP A 282 -9.69 -2.26 5.03
C ASP A 282 -11.14 -2.37 5.54
N TYR A 283 -11.33 -2.06 6.82
CA TYR A 283 -12.65 -2.01 7.46
C TYR A 283 -13.37 -0.67 7.29
N GLY A 284 -12.73 0.32 6.66
CA GLY A 284 -13.25 1.67 6.52
C GLY A 284 -13.10 2.51 7.79
N THR A 285 -13.91 3.56 7.88
CA THR A 285 -13.85 4.57 8.93
C THR A 285 -15.12 4.61 9.82
N GLY A 286 -15.92 3.54 9.78
CA GLY A 286 -17.14 3.43 10.59
C GLY A 286 -16.86 3.55 12.08
N LEU A 287 -17.73 4.28 12.80
CA LEU A 287 -17.66 4.48 14.24
C LEU A 287 -18.93 3.96 14.91
N SER A 288 -18.77 3.30 16.07
CA SER A 288 -19.92 2.91 16.91
C SER A 288 -20.50 4.15 17.59
N GLY A 289 -21.81 4.33 17.45
CA GLY A 289 -22.52 5.52 17.96
C GLY A 289 -22.90 5.43 19.44
N SER A 290 -23.16 4.22 19.95
CA SER A 290 -23.69 4.01 21.29
C SER A 290 -23.12 2.80 22.01
N LEU A 291 -23.15 2.84 23.34
CA LEU A 291 -22.76 1.70 24.18
C LEU A 291 -23.66 0.48 23.93
N ALA A 292 -24.91 0.70 23.54
CA ALA A 292 -25.85 -0.40 23.25
C ALA A 292 -25.42 -1.28 22.09
N GLU A 293 -24.65 -0.74 21.14
CA GLU A 293 -24.10 -1.50 20.00
C GLU A 293 -22.95 -2.43 20.40
N VAL A 294 -22.20 -2.08 21.46
CA VAL A 294 -20.94 -2.74 21.83
C VAL A 294 -20.87 -3.17 23.29
N TRP A 295 -22.02 -3.28 23.99
CA TRP A 295 -22.05 -3.53 25.44
C TRP A 295 -21.39 -4.83 25.85
N TRP A 296 -21.61 -5.91 25.10
CA TRP A 296 -21.04 -7.22 25.43
C TRP A 296 -19.53 -7.27 25.09
N GLN A 297 -19.09 -6.63 23.97
CA GLN A 297 -17.69 -6.48 23.61
C GLN A 297 -16.96 -5.69 24.70
N GLY A 298 -17.51 -4.57 25.13
CA GLY A 298 -16.98 -3.78 26.25
C GLY A 298 -16.87 -4.58 27.54
N GLY A 299 -17.91 -5.39 27.85
CA GLY A 299 -17.89 -6.31 28.99
C GLY A 299 -16.76 -7.34 28.94
N VAL A 300 -16.56 -7.94 27.78
CA VAL A 300 -15.43 -8.90 27.56
C VAL A 300 -14.08 -8.22 27.76
N ILE A 301 -13.88 -7.01 27.24
CA ILE A 301 -12.60 -6.29 27.37
C ILE A 301 -12.35 -5.91 28.84
N VAL A 302 -13.34 -5.39 29.53
CA VAL A 302 -13.21 -5.07 30.97
C VAL A 302 -12.85 -6.32 31.77
N LEU A 303 -13.52 -7.45 31.51
CA LEU A 303 -13.19 -8.73 32.14
C LEU A 303 -11.74 -9.16 31.89
N LEU A 304 -11.28 -9.08 30.64
CA LEU A 304 -9.90 -9.44 30.26
C LEU A 304 -8.87 -8.49 30.88
N LEU A 305 -9.16 -7.19 30.95
CA LEU A 305 -8.31 -6.19 31.64
C LEU A 305 -8.20 -6.49 33.12
N VAL A 306 -9.33 -6.72 33.81
CA VAL A 306 -9.35 -7.10 35.22
C VAL A 306 -8.60 -8.41 35.43
N ALA A 307 -8.83 -9.43 34.59
CA ALA A 307 -8.12 -10.70 34.67
C ALA A 307 -6.61 -10.51 34.46
N SER A 308 -6.19 -9.62 33.57
CA SER A 308 -4.79 -9.29 33.33
C SER A 308 -4.14 -8.64 34.56
N VAL A 309 -4.80 -7.65 35.17
CA VAL A 309 -4.31 -6.97 36.38
C VAL A 309 -4.25 -7.93 37.58
N VAL A 310 -5.31 -8.70 37.81
CA VAL A 310 -5.32 -9.73 38.85
C VAL A 310 -4.25 -10.78 38.60
N GLY A 311 -4.09 -11.17 37.32
CA GLY A 311 -3.03 -12.09 36.88
C GLY A 311 -1.63 -11.56 37.21
N LEU A 312 -1.34 -10.29 36.92
CA LEU A 312 -0.05 -9.67 37.25
C LEU A 312 0.28 -9.73 38.73
N VAL A 313 -0.72 -9.67 39.62
CA VAL A 313 -0.55 -9.73 41.07
C VAL A 313 -0.41 -11.18 41.55
N ARG A 314 -1.35 -12.07 41.15
CA ARG A 314 -1.44 -13.46 41.69
C ARG A 314 -0.66 -14.50 40.89
N TRP A 315 -0.61 -14.33 39.56
CA TRP A 315 0.03 -15.25 38.61
C TRP A 315 0.83 -14.47 37.57
N PRO A 316 1.97 -13.81 37.94
CA PRO A 316 2.65 -12.83 37.08
C PRO A 316 2.99 -13.31 35.66
N ARG A 317 3.27 -14.62 35.52
CA ARG A 317 3.58 -15.25 34.22
C ARG A 317 2.39 -15.22 33.27
N VAL A 318 1.18 -15.47 33.79
CA VAL A 318 -0.07 -15.41 32.99
C VAL A 318 -0.49 -13.96 32.75
N GLY A 319 -0.44 -13.14 33.83
CA GLY A 319 -0.75 -11.73 33.75
C GLY A 319 0.13 -10.96 32.77
N PHE A 320 1.37 -11.39 32.55
CA PHE A 320 2.27 -10.80 31.57
C PHE A 320 1.72 -10.93 30.15
N LEU A 321 1.08 -12.03 29.78
CA LEU A 321 0.48 -12.18 28.44
C LEU A 321 -0.66 -11.19 28.23
N GLY A 322 -1.51 -10.99 29.24
CA GLY A 322 -2.57 -9.98 29.17
C GLY A 322 -2.01 -8.56 29.07
N ALA A 323 -0.99 -8.25 29.91
CA ALA A 323 -0.30 -6.96 29.84
C ALA A 323 0.38 -6.73 28.48
N TRP A 324 1.03 -7.74 27.92
CA TRP A 324 1.58 -7.70 26.56
C TRP A 324 0.51 -7.30 25.55
N PHE A 325 -0.61 -8.00 25.56
CA PHE A 325 -1.70 -7.76 24.59
C PHE A 325 -2.23 -6.32 24.69
N PHE A 326 -2.61 -5.88 25.89
CA PHE A 326 -3.24 -4.57 26.05
C PHE A 326 -2.27 -3.40 25.95
N LEU A 327 -1.03 -3.51 26.48
CA LEU A 327 -0.06 -2.42 26.41
C LEU A 327 0.41 -2.13 24.99
N ILE A 328 0.52 -3.16 24.14
CA ILE A 328 0.90 -2.98 22.74
C ILE A 328 -0.25 -2.40 21.91
N LEU A 329 -1.49 -2.79 22.20
CA LEU A 329 -2.66 -2.23 21.51
C LEU A 329 -3.00 -0.80 21.98
N ALA A 330 -2.66 -0.43 23.20
CA ALA A 330 -3.07 0.84 23.81
C ALA A 330 -2.77 2.08 22.95
N PRO A 331 -1.62 2.25 22.28
CA PRO A 331 -1.33 3.44 21.49
C PRO A 331 -2.23 3.61 20.28
N SER A 332 -2.74 2.53 19.70
CA SER A 332 -3.52 2.55 18.45
C SER A 332 -4.98 2.12 18.60
N SER A 333 -5.31 1.45 19.71
CA SER A 333 -6.64 0.86 19.93
C SER A 333 -7.13 1.16 21.34
N SER A 334 -7.20 2.44 21.70
CA SER A 334 -7.73 2.91 22.99
C SER A 334 -8.66 4.11 22.80
N PHE A 335 -8.35 5.24 23.44
CA PHE A 335 -9.15 6.47 23.41
C PHE A 335 -8.54 7.58 22.54
N VAL A 336 -7.36 7.37 21.97
CA VAL A 336 -6.75 8.34 21.04
C VAL A 336 -7.26 8.04 19.63
N PRO A 337 -8.08 8.93 19.03
CA PRO A 337 -8.64 8.69 17.71
C PRO A 337 -7.62 8.61 16.60
N ILE A 338 -7.83 7.66 15.69
CA ILE A 338 -7.16 7.55 14.38
C ILE A 338 -8.28 7.50 13.35
N ALA A 339 -8.52 8.64 12.68
CA ALA A 339 -9.69 8.80 11.82
C ALA A 339 -9.62 8.01 10.52
N THR A 340 -8.41 7.87 9.98
CA THR A 340 -8.20 7.22 8.67
C THR A 340 -8.41 5.71 8.71
N GLU A 341 -8.27 5.08 9.88
CA GLU A 341 -8.35 3.64 10.02
C GLU A 341 -8.78 3.26 11.44
N THR A 342 -10.08 3.06 11.64
CA THR A 342 -10.63 2.74 12.98
C THR A 342 -10.28 1.33 13.43
N MET A 343 -10.12 0.39 12.50
CA MET A 343 -9.78 -1.00 12.72
C MET A 343 -8.79 -1.49 11.65
N ALA A 344 -7.73 -2.23 12.05
CA ALA A 344 -6.70 -2.74 11.16
C ALA A 344 -6.06 -4.03 11.69
N GLU A 345 -5.91 -5.04 10.83
CA GLU A 345 -5.36 -6.34 11.21
C GLU A 345 -3.88 -6.28 11.56
N HIS A 346 -3.11 -5.39 10.92
CA HIS A 346 -1.67 -5.23 11.21
C HIS A 346 -1.38 -4.80 12.65
N ARG A 347 -2.35 -4.19 13.36
CA ARG A 347 -2.21 -3.87 14.78
C ARG A 347 -2.03 -5.11 15.65
N MET A 348 -2.46 -6.28 15.15
CA MET A 348 -2.27 -7.57 15.82
C MET A 348 -0.88 -8.18 15.65
N TYR A 349 0.04 -7.54 14.90
CA TYR A 349 1.36 -8.11 14.64
C TYR A 349 2.07 -8.60 15.92
N LEU A 350 2.21 -7.75 16.90
CA LEU A 350 2.82 -8.10 18.19
C LEU A 350 1.84 -8.69 19.23
N PRO A 351 0.61 -8.14 19.39
CA PRO A 351 -0.36 -8.66 20.36
C PRO A 351 -0.68 -10.14 20.16
N LEU A 352 -0.67 -10.62 18.93
CA LEU A 352 -0.88 -12.03 18.59
C LEU A 352 0.08 -12.97 19.32
N ALA A 353 1.30 -12.54 19.62
CA ALA A 353 2.27 -13.35 20.34
C ALA A 353 1.81 -13.74 21.76
N ALA A 354 1.00 -12.89 22.40
CA ALA A 354 0.39 -13.22 23.69
C ALA A 354 -0.67 -14.32 23.57
N VAL A 355 -1.54 -14.22 22.56
CA VAL A 355 -2.58 -15.21 22.31
C VAL A 355 -1.97 -16.56 21.96
N VAL A 356 -1.01 -16.56 21.03
CA VAL A 356 -0.26 -17.77 20.64
C VAL A 356 0.51 -18.34 21.82
N GLY A 357 1.16 -17.48 22.63
CA GLY A 357 1.85 -17.89 23.84
C GLY A 357 0.95 -18.62 24.85
N LEU A 358 -0.28 -18.11 25.02
CA LEU A 358 -1.30 -18.76 25.85
C LEU A 358 -1.73 -20.12 25.27
N VAL A 359 -2.01 -20.18 23.96
CA VAL A 359 -2.39 -21.43 23.26
C VAL A 359 -1.29 -22.49 23.41
N VAL A 360 -0.02 -22.10 23.19
CA VAL A 360 1.12 -23.02 23.35
C VAL A 360 1.28 -23.45 24.81
N ALA A 361 1.15 -22.53 25.77
CA ALA A 361 1.25 -22.85 27.18
C ALA A 361 0.17 -23.87 27.65
N LEU A 362 -1.03 -23.76 27.10
CA LEU A 362 -2.11 -24.73 27.34
C LEU A 362 -1.84 -26.05 26.59
N GLY A 363 -1.43 -25.98 25.32
CA GLY A 363 -1.09 -27.15 24.52
C GLY A 363 0.02 -28.01 25.14
N LEU A 364 1.04 -27.38 25.74
CA LEU A 364 2.15 -28.08 26.41
C LEU A 364 1.76 -28.80 27.73
N ARG A 365 0.51 -28.68 28.19
CA ARG A 365 -0.05 -29.49 29.29
C ARG A 365 -0.54 -30.86 28.82
N LEU A 366 -0.75 -31.06 27.52
CA LEU A 366 -1.11 -32.34 26.93
C LEU A 366 0.11 -33.27 26.87
N PRO A 367 -0.10 -34.62 26.76
CA PRO A 367 1.00 -35.58 26.59
C PRO A 367 1.90 -35.20 25.39
N GLY A 368 3.23 -35.33 25.57
CA GLY A 368 4.24 -34.72 24.68
C GLY A 368 4.05 -34.99 23.18
N ARG A 369 3.72 -36.22 22.75
CA ARG A 369 3.48 -36.54 21.32
C ARG A 369 2.20 -35.91 20.79
N GLN A 370 1.12 -35.87 21.58
CA GLN A 370 -0.15 -35.28 21.19
C GLN A 370 -0.03 -33.76 21.09
N SER A 371 0.66 -33.14 22.04
CA SER A 371 0.95 -31.71 22.03
C SER A 371 1.70 -31.28 20.73
N LEU A 372 2.80 -31.98 20.41
CA LEU A 372 3.59 -31.68 19.21
C LEU A 372 2.81 -31.89 17.92
N ALA A 373 2.01 -32.96 17.83
CA ALA A 373 1.17 -33.23 16.67
C ALA A 373 0.13 -32.12 16.46
N MET A 374 -0.60 -31.71 17.52
CA MET A 374 -1.58 -30.63 17.45
C MET A 374 -0.95 -29.29 17.04
N LEU A 375 0.16 -28.89 17.67
CA LEU A 375 0.83 -27.63 17.35
C LEU A 375 1.41 -27.66 15.92
N GLY A 376 1.92 -28.79 15.47
CA GLY A 376 2.40 -28.99 14.10
C GLY A 376 1.27 -28.91 13.07
N LEU A 377 0.13 -29.53 13.33
CA LEU A 377 -1.04 -29.43 12.46
C LEU A 377 -1.59 -28.00 12.40
N ALA A 378 -1.66 -27.32 13.55
CA ALA A 378 -2.06 -25.91 13.61
C ALA A 378 -1.10 -25.03 12.79
N ALA A 379 0.22 -25.22 12.91
CA ALA A 379 1.21 -24.49 12.13
C ALA A 379 1.06 -24.73 10.62
N ALA A 380 0.83 -25.99 10.20
CA ALA A 380 0.61 -26.32 8.79
C ALA A 380 -0.69 -25.70 8.23
N ALA A 381 -1.77 -25.72 9.03
CA ALA A 381 -3.03 -25.08 8.66
C ALA A 381 -2.87 -23.56 8.52
N LEU A 382 -2.21 -22.91 9.48
CA LEU A 382 -1.93 -21.47 9.44
C LEU A 382 -1.04 -21.09 8.25
N ALA A 383 0.00 -21.87 7.94
CA ALA A 383 0.85 -21.66 6.77
C ALA A 383 0.03 -21.72 5.46
N SER A 384 -0.88 -22.72 5.35
CA SER A 384 -1.77 -22.84 4.19
C SER A 384 -2.73 -21.64 4.06
N LEU A 385 -3.27 -21.16 5.18
CA LEU A 385 -4.14 -19.98 5.18
C LEU A 385 -3.36 -18.70 4.83
N THR A 386 -2.12 -18.56 5.31
CA THR A 386 -1.22 -17.45 4.96
C THR A 386 -0.89 -17.46 3.46
N TRP A 387 -0.55 -18.62 2.90
CA TRP A 387 -0.33 -18.78 1.46
C TRP A 387 -1.57 -18.34 0.64
N ARG A 388 -2.77 -18.77 1.05
CA ARG A 388 -4.02 -18.36 0.40
C ARG A 388 -4.27 -16.86 0.54
N ARG A 389 -4.06 -16.31 1.73
CA ARG A 389 -4.27 -14.87 1.97
C ARG A 389 -3.33 -14.00 1.13
N ASN A 390 -2.09 -14.41 0.93
CA ASN A 390 -1.15 -13.70 0.06
C ASN A 390 -1.62 -13.64 -1.40
N GLN A 391 -2.46 -14.58 -1.86
CA GLN A 391 -3.03 -14.50 -3.22
C GLN A 391 -3.97 -13.31 -3.40
N ASP A 392 -4.62 -12.84 -2.33
CA ASP A 392 -5.47 -11.65 -2.38
C ASP A 392 -4.64 -10.38 -2.66
N TYR A 393 -3.37 -10.36 -2.24
CA TYR A 393 -2.45 -9.25 -2.46
C TYR A 393 -1.77 -9.24 -3.84
N GLN A 394 -2.00 -10.23 -4.69
CA GLN A 394 -1.35 -10.32 -6.01
C GLN A 394 -1.83 -9.26 -7.00
N THR A 395 -3.08 -8.79 -6.86
CA THR A 395 -3.62 -7.67 -7.66
C THR A 395 -4.47 -6.76 -6.78
N ALA A 396 -4.50 -5.46 -7.11
CA ALA A 396 -5.34 -4.50 -6.40
C ALA A 396 -6.84 -4.90 -6.47
N GLU A 397 -7.30 -5.41 -7.61
CA GLU A 397 -8.68 -5.87 -7.77
C GLU A 397 -9.03 -7.02 -6.82
N ARG A 398 -8.18 -8.07 -6.73
CA ARG A 398 -8.41 -9.20 -5.80
C ARG A 398 -8.45 -8.72 -4.35
N LEU A 399 -7.56 -7.79 -3.99
CA LEU A 399 -7.46 -7.26 -2.64
C LEU A 399 -8.73 -6.52 -2.21
N TRP A 400 -9.20 -5.60 -3.06
CA TRP A 400 -10.43 -4.85 -2.78
C TRP A 400 -11.68 -5.73 -2.90
N GLN A 401 -11.72 -6.66 -3.87
CA GLN A 401 -12.83 -7.62 -4.00
C GLN A 401 -12.92 -8.54 -2.79
N SER A 402 -11.79 -9.04 -2.26
CA SER A 402 -11.75 -9.82 -1.02
C SER A 402 -12.28 -9.01 0.17
N SER A 403 -11.89 -7.73 0.26
CA SER A 403 -12.38 -6.82 1.31
C SER A 403 -13.89 -6.61 1.23
N VAL A 404 -14.42 -6.34 0.05
CA VAL A 404 -15.88 -6.18 -0.18
C VAL A 404 -16.63 -7.48 0.13
N ASN A 405 -16.11 -8.64 -0.24
CA ASN A 405 -16.76 -9.93 0.02
C ASN A 405 -16.86 -10.27 1.51
N HIS A 406 -15.82 -9.93 2.29
CA HIS A 406 -15.75 -10.24 3.71
C HIS A 406 -16.33 -9.14 4.61
N TYR A 407 -16.30 -7.90 4.14
CA TYR A 407 -16.84 -6.74 4.86
C TYR A 407 -17.51 -5.74 3.89
N PRO A 408 -18.73 -6.06 3.42
CA PRO A 408 -19.45 -5.24 2.42
C PRO A 408 -19.75 -3.81 2.86
N GLN A 409 -19.72 -3.54 4.16
CA GLN A 409 -20.01 -2.24 4.75
C GLN A 409 -18.82 -1.25 4.73
N SER A 410 -17.67 -1.60 4.11
CA SER A 410 -16.61 -0.65 3.90
C SER A 410 -16.90 0.22 2.67
N ALA A 411 -17.34 1.46 2.90
CA ALA A 411 -17.53 2.44 1.82
C ALA A 411 -16.25 2.66 1.02
N ARG A 412 -15.09 2.68 1.69
CA ARG A 412 -13.78 2.84 1.04
C ARG A 412 -13.43 1.66 0.15
N ALA A 413 -13.65 0.43 0.59
CA ALA A 413 -13.39 -0.75 -0.24
C ALA A 413 -14.28 -0.78 -1.48
N GLN A 414 -15.58 -0.44 -1.35
CA GLN A 414 -16.50 -0.31 -2.47
C GLN A 414 -16.04 0.77 -3.45
N ASN A 415 -15.67 1.96 -2.96
CA ASN A 415 -15.18 3.06 -3.77
C ASN A 415 -13.91 2.70 -4.54
N ASN A 416 -12.92 2.12 -3.85
CA ASN A 416 -11.62 1.79 -4.47
C ASN A 416 -11.75 0.68 -5.51
N LEU A 417 -12.65 -0.29 -5.27
CA LEU A 417 -12.97 -1.30 -6.28
C LEU A 417 -13.66 -0.66 -7.50
N GLY A 418 -14.57 0.28 -7.26
CA GLY A 418 -15.24 1.05 -8.33
C GLY A 418 -14.25 1.90 -9.13
N GLU A 419 -13.30 2.55 -8.48
CA GLU A 419 -12.23 3.32 -9.15
C GLU A 419 -11.38 2.43 -10.06
N LEU A 420 -11.01 1.22 -9.61
CA LEU A 420 -10.30 0.25 -10.44
C LEU A 420 -11.12 -0.17 -11.66
N PHE A 421 -12.42 -0.45 -11.48
CA PHE A 421 -13.30 -0.78 -12.60
C PHE A 421 -13.40 0.37 -13.61
N ALA A 422 -13.44 1.62 -13.14
CA ALA A 422 -13.44 2.77 -14.01
C ALA A 422 -12.14 2.90 -14.83
N LYS A 423 -10.98 2.66 -14.19
CA LYS A 423 -9.67 2.64 -14.87
C LYS A 423 -9.58 1.54 -15.94
N ASP A 424 -10.21 0.39 -15.69
CA ASP A 424 -10.28 -0.73 -16.64
C ASP A 424 -11.37 -0.55 -17.72
N GLY A 425 -12.09 0.58 -17.74
CA GLY A 425 -13.17 0.84 -18.68
C GLY A 425 -14.48 0.10 -18.38
N ARG A 426 -14.59 -0.61 -17.25
CA ARG A 426 -15.82 -1.31 -16.79
C ARG A 426 -16.74 -0.31 -16.07
N LEU A 427 -17.22 0.71 -16.81
CA LEU A 427 -17.84 1.91 -16.23
C LEU A 427 -19.16 1.63 -15.50
N ASP A 428 -20.01 0.73 -16.01
CA ASP A 428 -21.28 0.39 -15.35
C ASP A 428 -21.03 -0.31 -14.00
N ALA A 429 -20.08 -1.25 -13.96
CA ALA A 429 -19.68 -1.91 -12.72
C ALA A 429 -19.03 -0.90 -11.74
N ALA A 430 -18.27 0.07 -12.24
CA ALA A 430 -17.71 1.15 -11.44
C ALA A 430 -18.80 1.97 -10.75
N VAL A 431 -19.81 2.41 -11.51
CA VAL A 431 -20.95 3.18 -10.99
C VAL A 431 -21.69 2.38 -9.91
N GLU A 432 -21.95 1.09 -10.14
CA GLU A 432 -22.61 0.22 -9.15
C GLU A 432 -21.84 0.18 -7.82
N ARG A 433 -20.53 -0.05 -7.87
CA ARG A 433 -19.69 -0.12 -6.66
C ARG A 433 -19.61 1.22 -5.93
N ILE A 434 -19.43 2.32 -6.65
CA ILE A 434 -19.35 3.66 -6.08
C ILE A 434 -20.69 4.09 -5.47
N GLN A 435 -21.82 3.76 -6.11
CA GLN A 435 -23.15 4.01 -5.54
C GLN A 435 -23.37 3.22 -4.25
N GLU A 436 -22.87 1.98 -4.16
CA GLU A 436 -22.92 1.23 -2.91
C GLU A 436 -22.05 1.89 -1.82
N ALA A 437 -20.87 2.43 -2.19
CA ALA A 437 -20.07 3.24 -1.25
C ALA A 437 -20.85 4.45 -0.71
N LEU A 438 -21.57 5.15 -1.58
CA LEU A 438 -22.40 6.31 -1.21
C LEU A 438 -23.68 5.91 -0.45
N ARG A 439 -24.21 4.73 -0.66
CA ARG A 439 -25.32 4.20 0.17
C ARG A 439 -24.86 3.99 1.62
N ILE A 440 -23.61 3.55 1.81
CA ILE A 440 -23.00 3.34 3.14
C ILE A 440 -22.61 4.69 3.77
N HIS A 441 -21.98 5.56 2.98
CA HIS A 441 -21.50 6.88 3.43
C HIS A 441 -21.91 7.97 2.40
N PRO A 442 -23.09 8.59 2.54
CA PRO A 442 -23.65 9.51 1.54
C PRO A 442 -22.80 10.77 1.25
N THR A 443 -21.97 11.18 2.20
CA THR A 443 -21.10 12.37 2.07
C THR A 443 -19.65 12.02 1.77
N TYR A 444 -19.37 10.79 1.31
CA TYR A 444 -18.01 10.36 0.98
C TYR A 444 -17.49 11.09 -0.27
N LEU A 445 -16.64 12.08 -0.05
CA LEU A 445 -16.20 13.03 -1.05
C LEU A 445 -15.51 12.36 -2.24
N ASP A 446 -14.57 11.44 -1.98
CA ASP A 446 -13.85 10.74 -3.05
C ASP A 446 -14.80 9.90 -3.90
N ALA A 447 -15.79 9.26 -3.27
CA ALA A 447 -16.80 8.49 -4.00
C ALA A 447 -17.69 9.38 -4.88
N LEU A 448 -18.05 10.57 -4.42
CA LEU A 448 -18.79 11.54 -5.24
C LEU A 448 -17.97 12.04 -6.43
N CYS A 449 -16.68 12.30 -6.24
CA CYS A 449 -15.75 12.64 -7.33
C CYS A 449 -15.62 11.49 -8.34
N ASN A 450 -15.39 10.26 -7.84
CA ASN A 450 -15.23 9.08 -8.69
C ASN A 450 -16.53 8.75 -9.47
N LEU A 451 -17.71 8.90 -8.83
CA LEU A 451 -18.98 8.75 -9.49
C LEU A 451 -19.14 9.76 -10.62
N SER A 452 -18.84 11.03 -10.36
CA SER A 452 -18.94 12.09 -11.38
C SER A 452 -18.00 11.83 -12.56
N SER A 453 -16.77 11.36 -12.29
CA SER A 453 -15.83 10.96 -13.34
C SER A 453 -16.35 9.79 -14.17
N ALA A 454 -16.88 8.74 -13.54
CA ALA A 454 -17.43 7.56 -14.22
C ALA A 454 -18.67 7.90 -15.04
N LEU A 455 -19.61 8.69 -14.49
CA LEU A 455 -20.80 9.18 -15.21
C LEU A 455 -20.41 9.99 -16.44
N SER A 456 -19.45 10.90 -16.29
CA SER A 456 -18.95 11.70 -17.42
C SER A 456 -18.33 10.83 -18.52
N GLN A 457 -17.64 9.74 -18.16
CA GLN A 457 -17.10 8.77 -19.12
C GLN A 457 -18.19 7.96 -19.83
N LEU A 458 -19.30 7.69 -19.16
CA LEU A 458 -20.51 7.06 -19.74
C LEU A 458 -21.32 8.01 -20.64
N GLY A 459 -20.93 9.29 -20.77
CA GLY A 459 -21.69 10.30 -21.49
C GLY A 459 -22.83 10.92 -20.67
N ARG A 460 -23.02 10.54 -19.41
CA ARG A 460 -24.04 11.09 -18.49
C ARG A 460 -23.52 12.38 -17.81
N VAL A 461 -23.14 13.34 -18.66
CA VAL A 461 -22.37 14.52 -18.22
C VAL A 461 -23.21 15.45 -17.34
N ASP A 462 -24.51 15.59 -17.63
CA ASP A 462 -25.41 16.46 -16.85
C ASP A 462 -25.55 15.97 -15.40
N GLU A 463 -25.62 14.66 -15.20
CA GLU A 463 -25.69 14.08 -13.85
C GLU A 463 -24.37 14.32 -13.10
N ALA A 464 -23.23 14.15 -13.78
CA ALA A 464 -21.92 14.44 -13.18
C ALA A 464 -21.82 15.92 -12.76
N MET A 465 -22.30 16.85 -13.59
CA MET A 465 -22.25 18.29 -13.29
C MET A 465 -23.12 18.67 -12.09
N VAL A 466 -24.32 18.09 -11.95
CA VAL A 466 -25.17 18.35 -10.79
C VAL A 466 -24.46 18.00 -9.47
N ILE A 467 -23.76 16.86 -9.45
CA ILE A 467 -22.98 16.45 -8.27
C ILE A 467 -21.83 17.43 -8.03
N LEU A 468 -21.05 17.73 -9.06
CA LEU A 468 -19.83 18.55 -8.96
C LEU A 468 -20.12 20.01 -8.62
N ASP A 469 -21.19 20.60 -9.14
CA ASP A 469 -21.61 21.96 -8.80
C ASP A 469 -21.95 22.09 -7.29
N GLY A 470 -22.55 21.04 -6.73
CA GLY A 470 -22.76 20.94 -5.28
C GLY A 470 -21.44 20.83 -4.52
N LEU A 471 -20.53 19.99 -4.98
CA LEU A 471 -19.24 19.75 -4.34
C LEU A 471 -18.33 21.00 -4.36
N VAL A 472 -18.26 21.70 -5.48
CA VAL A 472 -17.43 22.92 -5.62
C VAL A 472 -17.95 24.03 -4.71
N LYS A 473 -19.27 24.16 -4.53
CA LYS A 473 -19.86 25.11 -3.58
C LYS A 473 -19.56 24.75 -2.12
N GLY A 474 -19.66 23.48 -1.77
CA GLY A 474 -19.41 23.01 -0.41
C GLY A 474 -17.91 22.94 -0.06
N HIS A 475 -17.08 22.62 -1.03
CA HIS A 475 -15.64 22.36 -0.85
C HIS A 475 -14.76 23.13 -1.87
N PRO A 476 -14.82 24.47 -1.90
CA PRO A 476 -14.20 25.30 -2.94
C PRO A 476 -12.67 25.30 -2.93
N ARG A 477 -12.06 24.76 -1.88
CA ARG A 477 -10.60 24.62 -1.72
C ARG A 477 -10.14 23.16 -1.64
N ASN A 478 -10.94 22.23 -2.12
CA ASN A 478 -10.53 20.82 -2.19
C ASN A 478 -9.94 20.51 -3.57
N ALA A 479 -8.66 20.12 -3.59
CA ALA A 479 -7.91 19.87 -4.83
C ALA A 479 -8.51 18.72 -5.66
N SER A 480 -9.00 17.65 -5.03
CA SER A 480 -9.61 16.49 -5.72
C SER A 480 -10.92 16.90 -6.42
N VAL A 481 -11.77 17.68 -5.73
CA VAL A 481 -13.02 18.19 -6.29
C VAL A 481 -12.74 19.07 -7.50
N LEU A 482 -11.80 20.03 -7.37
CA LEU A 482 -11.46 20.95 -8.46
C LEU A 482 -10.85 20.22 -9.66
N SER A 483 -10.00 19.23 -9.42
CA SER A 483 -9.40 18.42 -10.48
C SER A 483 -10.48 17.62 -11.24
N THR A 484 -11.40 16.97 -10.52
CA THR A 484 -12.50 16.22 -11.12
C THR A 484 -13.44 17.13 -11.91
N TYR A 485 -13.78 18.29 -11.35
CA TYR A 485 -14.61 19.29 -12.01
C TYR A 485 -13.96 19.78 -13.31
N GLY A 486 -12.67 20.10 -13.28
CA GLY A 486 -11.88 20.45 -14.46
C GLY A 486 -11.91 19.34 -15.51
N GLY A 487 -11.76 18.07 -15.12
CA GLY A 487 -11.82 16.92 -16.03
C GLY A 487 -13.17 16.77 -16.74
N VAL A 488 -14.28 17.00 -16.04
CA VAL A 488 -15.61 16.96 -16.64
C VAL A 488 -15.83 18.16 -17.56
N LEU A 489 -15.45 19.38 -17.16
CA LEU A 489 -15.49 20.57 -18.00
C LEU A 489 -14.69 20.38 -19.31
N TYR A 490 -13.52 19.77 -19.23
CA TYR A 490 -12.69 19.49 -20.40
C TYR A 490 -13.42 18.56 -21.40
N ARG A 491 -14.08 17.49 -20.90
CA ARG A 491 -14.89 16.60 -21.76
C ARG A 491 -16.09 17.27 -22.37
N MET A 492 -16.67 18.28 -21.71
CA MET A 492 -17.72 19.12 -22.25
C MET A 492 -17.23 20.11 -23.35
N GLY A 493 -15.93 20.15 -23.64
CA GLY A 493 -15.33 21.12 -24.52
C GLY A 493 -15.13 22.53 -23.90
N ARG A 494 -15.44 22.71 -22.59
CA ARG A 494 -15.25 23.96 -21.83
C ARG A 494 -13.80 24.09 -21.37
N LYS A 495 -12.84 24.03 -22.30
CA LYS A 495 -11.42 23.86 -22.05
C LYS A 495 -10.81 25.00 -21.24
N ALA A 496 -11.18 26.25 -21.49
CA ALA A 496 -10.69 27.41 -20.76
C ALA A 496 -11.09 27.37 -19.28
N GLU A 497 -12.31 26.94 -18.97
CA GLU A 497 -12.77 26.81 -17.59
C GLU A 497 -12.12 25.61 -16.90
N ALA A 498 -11.90 24.52 -17.62
CA ALA A 498 -11.18 23.35 -17.12
C ALA A 498 -9.77 23.71 -16.68
N GLU A 499 -9.04 24.45 -17.53
CA GLU A 499 -7.67 24.90 -17.23
C GLU A 499 -7.61 25.76 -15.95
N VAL A 500 -8.57 26.65 -15.75
CA VAL A 500 -8.66 27.44 -14.51
C VAL A 500 -8.78 26.53 -13.30
N GLN A 501 -9.61 25.48 -13.36
CA GLN A 501 -9.76 24.55 -12.22
C GLN A 501 -8.51 23.73 -12.00
N PHE A 502 -7.84 23.25 -13.03
CA PHE A 502 -6.58 22.54 -12.91
C PHE A 502 -5.47 23.41 -12.31
N LYS A 503 -5.36 24.68 -12.73
CA LYS A 503 -4.40 25.64 -12.12
C LYS A 503 -4.70 25.89 -10.64
N ARG A 504 -5.96 26.07 -10.27
CA ARG A 504 -6.38 26.16 -8.87
C ARG A 504 -6.06 24.89 -8.08
N THR A 505 -6.18 23.71 -8.71
CA THR A 505 -5.76 22.45 -8.11
C THR A 505 -4.28 22.46 -7.78
N LEU A 506 -3.43 22.95 -8.71
CA LEU A 506 -1.98 23.04 -8.50
C LEU A 506 -1.58 24.11 -7.46
N GLU A 507 -2.37 25.17 -7.28
CA GLU A 507 -2.17 26.14 -6.18
C GLU A 507 -2.39 25.49 -4.82
N LEU A 508 -3.32 24.55 -4.70
CA LEU A 508 -3.66 23.84 -3.46
C LEU A 508 -2.80 22.59 -3.24
N ALA A 509 -2.45 21.91 -4.31
CA ALA A 509 -1.68 20.67 -4.32
C ALA A 509 -0.62 20.73 -5.44
N PRO A 510 0.55 21.36 -5.20
CA PRO A 510 1.57 21.62 -6.23
C PRO A 510 2.18 20.38 -6.88
N LEU A 511 2.02 19.20 -6.30
CA LEU A 511 2.50 17.93 -6.84
C LEU A 511 1.36 17.03 -7.32
N ASN A 512 0.16 17.59 -7.55
CA ASN A 512 -0.95 16.82 -8.09
C ASN A 512 -0.68 16.43 -9.54
N VAL A 513 -0.37 15.15 -9.75
CA VAL A 513 0.09 14.60 -11.03
C VAL A 513 -0.97 14.68 -12.11
N ASP A 514 -2.23 14.40 -11.76
CA ASP A 514 -3.36 14.45 -12.69
C ASP A 514 -3.59 15.88 -13.19
N ALA A 515 -3.50 16.86 -12.28
CA ALA A 515 -3.64 18.26 -12.65
C ALA A 515 -2.47 18.73 -13.53
N HIS A 516 -1.22 18.30 -13.25
CA HIS A 516 -0.09 18.60 -14.14
C HIS A 516 -0.30 18.00 -15.53
N ASN A 517 -0.71 16.73 -15.64
CA ASN A 517 -0.98 16.11 -16.94
C ASN A 517 -2.06 16.88 -17.70
N ASN A 518 -3.15 17.22 -17.04
CA ASN A 518 -4.29 17.90 -17.66
C ASN A 518 -3.95 19.35 -18.07
N VAL A 519 -3.20 20.09 -17.25
CA VAL A 519 -2.69 21.42 -17.66
C VAL A 519 -1.76 21.29 -18.86
N GLY A 520 -0.85 20.27 -18.85
CA GLY A 520 0.02 20.01 -19.99
C GLY A 520 -0.75 19.74 -21.28
N VAL A 521 -1.86 18.97 -21.21
CA VAL A 521 -2.74 18.73 -22.37
C VAL A 521 -3.40 20.03 -22.84
N CYS A 522 -3.93 20.86 -21.93
CA CYS A 522 -4.52 22.15 -22.29
C CYS A 522 -3.50 23.09 -22.97
N LEU A 523 -2.28 23.15 -22.44
CA LEU A 523 -1.19 23.95 -23.01
C LEU A 523 -0.74 23.41 -24.39
N HIS A 524 -0.66 22.09 -24.55
CA HIS A 524 -0.35 21.47 -25.84
C HIS A 524 -1.37 21.85 -26.92
N GLU A 525 -2.66 21.86 -26.60
CA GLU A 525 -3.71 22.27 -27.51
C GLU A 525 -3.64 23.77 -27.87
N GLN A 526 -3.10 24.59 -26.94
CA GLN A 526 -2.83 26.02 -27.20
C GLN A 526 -1.50 26.25 -27.91
N THR A 527 -0.82 25.19 -28.37
CA THR A 527 0.50 25.24 -29.02
C THR A 527 1.66 25.73 -28.14
N LEU A 528 1.44 25.81 -26.82
CA LEU A 528 2.45 26.17 -25.82
C LEU A 528 3.25 24.93 -25.40
N TYR A 529 4.01 24.38 -26.37
CA TYR A 529 4.62 23.06 -26.22
C TYR A 529 5.71 22.99 -25.15
N GLU A 530 6.54 24.04 -24.99
CA GLU A 530 7.58 24.09 -23.96
C GLU A 530 7.01 24.04 -22.54
N GLU A 531 5.93 24.79 -22.30
CA GLU A 531 5.24 24.81 -21.03
C GLU A 531 4.58 23.44 -20.77
N ALA A 532 3.92 22.86 -21.78
CA ALA A 532 3.33 21.53 -21.68
C ALA A 532 4.39 20.46 -21.32
N ILE A 533 5.57 20.50 -21.98
CA ILE A 533 6.70 19.60 -21.71
C ILE A 533 7.14 19.69 -20.24
N SER A 534 7.21 20.90 -19.67
CA SER A 534 7.60 21.08 -18.28
C SER A 534 6.61 20.40 -17.32
N HIS A 535 5.31 20.50 -17.58
CA HIS A 535 4.27 19.81 -16.81
C HIS A 535 4.36 18.28 -16.93
N PHE A 536 4.53 17.73 -18.14
CA PHE A 536 4.72 16.30 -18.32
C PHE A 536 6.00 15.77 -17.66
N HIS A 537 7.06 16.56 -17.58
CA HIS A 537 8.26 16.20 -16.82
C HIS A 537 8.00 16.12 -15.31
N VAL A 538 7.15 16.95 -14.74
CA VAL A 538 6.73 16.82 -13.34
C VAL A 538 6.02 15.48 -13.14
N VAL A 539 5.08 15.11 -14.02
CA VAL A 539 4.41 13.81 -13.97
C VAL A 539 5.42 12.67 -13.99
N LEU A 540 6.36 12.68 -14.94
CA LEU A 540 7.36 11.64 -15.12
C LEU A 540 8.44 11.63 -14.02
N SER A 541 8.63 12.71 -13.29
CA SER A 541 9.50 12.72 -12.11
C SER A 541 8.90 11.92 -10.96
N VAL A 542 7.57 11.86 -10.88
CA VAL A 542 6.80 11.12 -9.87
C VAL A 542 6.51 9.69 -10.35
N TYR A 543 5.97 9.57 -11.57
CA TYR A 543 5.66 8.29 -12.23
C TYR A 543 6.48 8.13 -13.53
N PRO A 544 7.73 7.64 -13.46
CA PRO A 544 8.60 7.51 -14.64
C PRO A 544 8.05 6.62 -15.76
N GLN A 545 7.09 5.76 -15.42
CA GLN A 545 6.44 4.82 -16.34
C GLN A 545 4.96 5.18 -16.61
N ASP A 546 4.56 6.45 -16.45
CA ASP A 546 3.21 6.86 -16.83
C ASP A 546 3.10 6.91 -18.35
N GLY A 547 2.34 5.97 -18.93
CA GLY A 547 2.18 5.84 -20.39
C GLY A 547 1.50 7.04 -21.02
N SER A 548 0.55 7.67 -20.30
CA SER A 548 -0.16 8.86 -20.80
C SER A 548 0.76 10.08 -20.84
N ALA A 549 1.55 10.31 -19.80
CA ALA A 549 2.53 11.39 -19.77
C ALA A 549 3.64 11.19 -20.81
N LEU A 550 4.14 9.94 -20.96
CA LEU A 550 5.13 9.62 -22.00
C LEU A 550 4.59 9.88 -23.41
N TYR A 551 3.34 9.50 -23.68
CA TYR A 551 2.66 9.74 -24.96
C TYR A 551 2.44 11.25 -25.21
N ASN A 552 1.94 11.97 -24.22
CA ASN A 552 1.68 13.41 -24.33
C ASN A 552 2.97 14.20 -24.49
N LEU A 553 4.02 13.86 -23.73
CA LEU A 553 5.36 14.43 -23.87
C LEU A 553 5.92 14.20 -25.26
N ALA A 554 5.79 12.97 -25.78
CA ALA A 554 6.24 12.64 -27.12
C ALA A 554 5.57 13.52 -28.19
N ASN A 555 4.26 13.67 -28.12
CA ASN A 555 3.51 14.50 -29.04
C ASN A 555 3.93 15.98 -28.98
N ALA A 556 4.13 16.50 -27.75
CA ALA A 556 4.62 17.86 -27.56
C ALA A 556 6.03 18.07 -28.15
N LEU A 557 6.94 17.12 -27.93
CA LEU A 557 8.30 17.15 -28.48
C LEU A 557 8.30 17.11 -30.01
N VAL A 558 7.48 16.25 -30.63
CA VAL A 558 7.33 16.18 -32.09
C VAL A 558 6.83 17.49 -32.67
N LYS A 559 5.81 18.09 -32.04
CA LYS A 559 5.24 19.39 -32.48
C LYS A 559 6.24 20.53 -32.27
N LEU A 560 7.13 20.44 -31.28
CA LEU A 560 8.20 21.41 -31.04
C LEU A 560 9.39 21.25 -32.02
N GLY A 561 9.37 20.28 -32.91
CA GLY A 561 10.47 20.04 -33.87
C GLY A 561 11.61 19.17 -33.28
N ARG A 562 11.34 18.40 -32.23
CA ARG A 562 12.27 17.47 -31.57
C ARG A 562 11.87 15.98 -31.78
N PRO A 563 11.72 15.52 -33.06
CA PRO A 563 11.13 14.20 -33.34
C PRO A 563 11.92 13.03 -32.80
N SER A 564 13.26 13.11 -32.74
CA SER A 564 14.09 12.03 -32.20
C SER A 564 13.83 11.78 -30.71
N GLU A 565 13.63 12.84 -29.93
CA GLU A 565 13.29 12.72 -28.52
C GLU A 565 11.84 12.22 -28.35
N GLY A 566 10.92 12.72 -29.20
CA GLY A 566 9.53 12.21 -29.22
C GLY A 566 9.47 10.72 -29.53
N GLU A 567 10.25 10.23 -30.50
CA GLU A 567 10.36 8.81 -30.83
C GLU A 567 10.85 7.99 -29.60
N ALA A 568 11.87 8.46 -28.92
CA ALA A 568 12.38 7.78 -27.72
C ALA A 568 11.29 7.65 -26.65
N ARG A 569 10.46 8.69 -26.44
CA ARG A 569 9.34 8.66 -25.50
C ARG A 569 8.20 7.77 -25.95
N LEU A 570 7.86 7.72 -27.24
CA LEU A 570 6.89 6.76 -27.78
C LEU A 570 7.33 5.32 -27.58
N ARG A 571 8.61 5.01 -27.82
CA ARG A 571 9.15 3.68 -27.55
C ARG A 571 9.06 3.32 -26.08
N GLN A 572 9.34 4.25 -25.17
CA GLN A 572 9.16 4.05 -23.72
C GLN A 572 7.67 3.85 -23.37
N CYS A 573 6.79 4.64 -23.95
CA CYS A 573 5.34 4.47 -23.77
C CYS A 573 4.89 3.05 -24.16
N LEU A 574 5.34 2.55 -25.32
CA LEU A 574 5.00 1.21 -25.81
C LEU A 574 5.65 0.06 -25.06
N GLN A 575 6.73 0.30 -24.30
CA GLN A 575 7.26 -0.68 -23.34
C GLN A 575 6.32 -0.86 -22.14
N VAL A 576 5.64 0.21 -21.72
CA VAL A 576 4.71 0.20 -20.59
C VAL A 576 3.29 -0.19 -21.04
N GLU A 577 2.84 0.39 -22.16
CA GLU A 577 1.50 0.22 -22.72
C GLU A 577 1.57 -0.30 -24.16
N PRO A 578 1.92 -1.57 -24.39
CA PRO A 578 2.05 -2.14 -25.73
C PRO A 578 0.72 -2.21 -26.49
N TRP A 579 -0.40 -1.95 -25.82
CA TRP A 579 -1.75 -1.92 -26.40
C TRP A 579 -2.21 -0.52 -26.85
N ARG A 580 -1.40 0.54 -26.66
CA ARG A 580 -1.77 1.91 -27.03
C ARG A 580 -1.62 2.12 -28.55
N PHE A 581 -2.73 1.98 -29.27
CA PHE A 581 -2.76 2.04 -30.73
C PHE A 581 -2.36 3.43 -31.28
N GLU A 582 -2.68 4.53 -30.57
CA GLU A 582 -2.27 5.88 -30.97
C GLU A 582 -0.75 6.04 -30.95
N ALA A 583 -0.07 5.46 -29.95
CA ALA A 583 1.38 5.51 -29.86
C ALA A 583 2.05 4.69 -30.97
N HIS A 584 1.49 3.54 -31.35
CA HIS A 584 1.93 2.78 -32.52
C HIS A 584 1.74 3.60 -33.82
N ASN A 585 0.59 4.23 -34.00
CA ASN A 585 0.37 5.07 -35.18
C ASN A 585 1.38 6.24 -35.26
N ASN A 586 1.59 6.95 -34.14
CA ASN A 586 2.50 8.09 -34.12
C ASN A 586 3.97 7.67 -34.32
N LEU A 587 4.38 6.53 -33.77
CA LEU A 587 5.70 5.96 -33.98
C LEU A 587 5.87 5.51 -35.45
N GLY A 588 4.87 4.87 -36.04
CA GLY A 588 4.84 4.53 -37.46
C GLY A 588 5.00 5.77 -38.37
N ALA A 589 4.33 6.87 -38.03
CA ALA A 589 4.46 8.14 -38.77
C ALA A 589 5.89 8.71 -38.68
N LEU A 590 6.53 8.67 -37.53
CA LEU A 590 7.92 9.10 -37.37
C LEU A 590 8.90 8.20 -38.13
N CYS A 591 8.69 6.88 -38.11
CA CYS A 591 9.49 5.93 -38.90
C CYS A 591 9.35 6.21 -40.41
N ALA A 592 8.14 6.48 -40.87
CA ALA A 592 7.88 6.85 -42.29
C ALA A 592 8.61 8.14 -42.68
N GLN A 593 8.55 9.19 -41.85
CA GLN A 593 9.28 10.44 -42.08
C GLN A 593 10.80 10.26 -42.13
N ARG A 594 11.35 9.28 -41.39
CA ARG A 594 12.76 8.94 -41.43
C ARG A 594 13.18 8.02 -42.58
N GLY A 595 12.25 7.66 -43.46
CA GLY A 595 12.53 6.76 -44.58
C GLY A 595 12.69 5.28 -44.17
N LEU A 596 12.00 4.87 -43.11
CA LEU A 596 12.00 3.49 -42.60
C LEU A 596 10.61 2.84 -42.85
N PRO A 597 10.23 2.58 -44.12
CA PRO A 597 8.87 2.16 -44.44
C PRO A 597 8.49 0.80 -43.89
N ASP A 598 9.44 -0.12 -43.72
CA ASP A 598 9.16 -1.45 -43.19
C ASP A 598 8.79 -1.38 -41.69
N GLU A 599 9.53 -0.60 -40.91
CA GLU A 599 9.24 -0.38 -39.50
C GLU A 599 7.91 0.38 -39.34
N ALA A 600 7.65 1.38 -40.19
CA ALA A 600 6.39 2.10 -40.21
C ALA A 600 5.19 1.17 -40.43
N ILE A 601 5.27 0.26 -41.40
CA ILE A 601 4.22 -0.73 -41.69
C ILE A 601 3.96 -1.63 -40.49
N VAL A 602 5.00 -2.10 -39.79
CA VAL A 602 4.85 -2.93 -38.59
C VAL A 602 4.03 -2.19 -37.54
N HIS A 603 4.38 -0.94 -37.27
CA HIS A 603 3.68 -0.13 -36.28
C HIS A 603 2.24 0.22 -36.71
N PHE A 604 2.01 0.61 -37.95
CA PHE A 604 0.64 0.88 -38.43
C PHE A 604 -0.23 -0.38 -38.44
N ARG A 605 0.31 -1.55 -38.83
CA ARG A 605 -0.42 -2.83 -38.71
C ARG A 605 -0.81 -3.13 -37.28
N LYS A 606 0.12 -2.89 -36.33
CA LYS A 606 -0.19 -3.09 -34.91
C LYS A 606 -1.25 -2.13 -34.43
N ALA A 607 -1.24 -0.87 -34.86
CA ALA A 607 -2.29 0.09 -34.52
C ALA A 607 -3.67 -0.35 -35.05
N VAL A 608 -3.73 -0.86 -36.30
CA VAL A 608 -4.98 -1.39 -36.90
C VAL A 608 -5.43 -2.68 -36.23
N GLU A 609 -4.51 -3.57 -35.85
CA GLU A 609 -4.82 -4.79 -35.09
C GLU A 609 -5.47 -4.45 -33.73
N LEU A 610 -4.90 -3.50 -33.01
CA LEU A 610 -5.39 -3.06 -31.70
C LEU A 610 -6.70 -2.26 -31.80
N SER A 611 -6.85 -1.47 -32.84
CA SER A 611 -8.04 -0.67 -33.10
C SER A 611 -8.44 -0.71 -34.59
N PRO A 612 -9.24 -1.71 -35.00
CA PRO A 612 -9.63 -1.89 -36.41
C PRO A 612 -10.45 -0.75 -37.00
N ARG A 613 -11.00 0.15 -36.18
CA ARG A 613 -11.77 1.32 -36.59
C ARG A 613 -10.98 2.63 -36.46
N TYR A 614 -9.65 2.57 -36.36
CA TYR A 614 -8.82 3.77 -36.30
C TYR A 614 -8.48 4.27 -37.72
N ALA A 615 -9.28 5.21 -38.21
CA ALA A 615 -9.21 5.71 -39.62
C ALA A 615 -7.82 6.24 -40.02
N ASP A 616 -7.12 6.92 -39.09
CA ASP A 616 -5.79 7.48 -39.38
C ASP A 616 -4.74 6.37 -39.60
N ALA A 617 -4.76 5.31 -38.78
CA ALA A 617 -3.83 4.16 -38.94
C ALA A 617 -4.14 3.37 -40.23
N LEU A 618 -5.44 3.19 -40.56
CA LEU A 618 -5.86 2.56 -41.83
C LEU A 618 -5.34 3.36 -43.04
N ASN A 619 -5.53 4.67 -43.05
CA ASN A 619 -5.01 5.52 -44.11
C ASN A 619 -3.47 5.47 -44.18
N ASN A 620 -2.79 5.63 -43.07
CA ASN A 620 -1.31 5.63 -43.01
C ASN A 620 -0.71 4.30 -43.48
N LEU A 621 -1.29 3.18 -43.06
CA LEU A 621 -0.90 1.85 -43.54
C LEU A 621 -1.12 1.72 -45.07
N GLY A 622 -2.29 2.18 -45.55
CA GLY A 622 -2.60 2.21 -46.99
C GLY A 622 -1.59 3.01 -47.80
N VAL A 623 -1.17 4.19 -47.31
CA VAL A 623 -0.12 5.01 -47.96
C VAL A 623 1.21 4.25 -48.05
N MET A 624 1.63 3.59 -46.99
CA MET A 624 2.90 2.82 -46.97
C MET A 624 2.84 1.61 -47.92
N LEU A 625 1.72 0.90 -47.95
CA LEU A 625 1.55 -0.27 -48.82
C LEU A 625 1.44 0.15 -50.32
N ALA A 626 0.77 1.23 -50.63
CA ALA A 626 0.72 1.80 -51.99
C ALA A 626 2.13 2.17 -52.45
N GLY A 627 2.95 2.80 -51.60
CA GLY A 627 4.35 3.12 -51.90
C GLY A 627 5.22 1.89 -52.16
N LYS A 628 4.85 0.70 -51.63
CA LYS A 628 5.51 -0.60 -51.92
C LYS A 628 4.90 -1.35 -53.13
N GLY A 629 3.95 -0.76 -53.83
CA GLY A 629 3.30 -1.44 -54.94
C GLY A 629 2.17 -2.39 -54.56
N GLN A 630 1.82 -2.53 -53.27
CA GLN A 630 0.72 -3.33 -52.78
C GLN A 630 -0.60 -2.58 -52.86
N THR A 631 -0.91 -2.12 -54.09
CA THR A 631 -1.99 -1.15 -54.35
C THR A 631 -3.40 -1.70 -54.07
N VAL A 632 -3.62 -3.01 -54.26
CA VAL A 632 -4.93 -3.63 -53.99
C VAL A 632 -5.25 -3.63 -52.48
N GLU A 633 -4.26 -4.01 -51.63
CA GLU A 633 -4.39 -3.98 -50.20
C GLU A 633 -4.58 -2.53 -49.69
N ALA A 634 -3.85 -1.57 -50.28
CA ALA A 634 -3.96 -0.16 -49.94
C ALA A 634 -5.37 0.38 -50.22
N ILE A 635 -5.97 0.05 -51.39
CA ILE A 635 -7.35 0.44 -51.74
C ILE A 635 -8.32 -0.05 -50.68
N ALA A 636 -8.26 -1.32 -50.30
CA ALA A 636 -9.15 -1.87 -49.28
C ALA A 636 -9.04 -1.13 -47.92
N LEU A 637 -7.83 -0.72 -47.52
CA LEU A 637 -7.60 0.04 -46.29
C LEU A 637 -8.14 1.46 -46.38
N PHE A 638 -8.00 2.16 -47.52
CA PHE A 638 -8.60 3.47 -47.68
C PHE A 638 -10.13 3.40 -47.69
N GLU A 639 -10.73 2.36 -48.29
CA GLU A 639 -12.16 2.13 -48.24
C GLU A 639 -12.64 1.89 -46.80
N GLN A 640 -11.93 1.10 -46.03
CA GLN A 640 -12.20 0.89 -44.58
C GLN A 640 -12.06 2.21 -43.80
N ALA A 641 -11.04 3.01 -44.07
CA ALA A 641 -10.86 4.31 -43.43
C ALA A 641 -12.06 5.23 -43.70
N LEU A 642 -12.59 5.23 -44.94
CA LEU A 642 -13.75 6.02 -45.35
C LEU A 642 -15.07 5.44 -44.82
N GLN A 643 -15.18 4.15 -44.59
CA GLN A 643 -16.33 3.56 -43.86
C GLN A 643 -16.38 4.05 -42.41
N VAL A 644 -15.23 4.23 -41.78
CA VAL A 644 -15.13 4.75 -40.39
C VAL A 644 -15.35 6.25 -40.35
N ARG A 645 -14.72 7.01 -41.29
CA ARG A 645 -14.79 8.47 -41.41
C ARG A 645 -15.05 8.85 -42.86
N PRO A 646 -16.32 9.00 -43.28
CA PRO A 646 -16.69 9.32 -44.67
C PRO A 646 -16.13 10.64 -45.20
N ASP A 647 -15.95 11.61 -44.33
CA ASP A 647 -15.42 12.95 -44.61
C ASP A 647 -13.89 13.07 -44.41
N TYR A 648 -13.12 11.99 -44.67
CA TYR A 648 -11.67 11.98 -44.55
C TYR A 648 -10.99 12.34 -45.90
N PRO A 649 -10.59 13.62 -46.11
CA PRO A 649 -10.09 14.10 -47.42
C PRO A 649 -8.85 13.35 -47.92
N ASP A 650 -7.89 13.09 -47.00
CA ASP A 650 -6.64 12.41 -47.35
C ASP A 650 -6.90 10.98 -47.86
N ALA A 651 -7.76 10.24 -47.17
CA ALA A 651 -8.14 8.89 -47.59
C ALA A 651 -8.89 8.88 -48.92
N GLN A 652 -9.75 9.88 -49.19
CA GLN A 652 -10.43 10.03 -50.48
C GLN A 652 -9.45 10.28 -51.63
N VAL A 653 -8.46 11.16 -51.41
CA VAL A 653 -7.41 11.46 -52.38
C VAL A 653 -6.54 10.23 -52.63
N ASN A 654 -6.11 9.55 -51.56
CA ASN A 654 -5.25 8.37 -51.63
C ASN A 654 -5.97 7.21 -52.34
N LEU A 655 -7.25 6.98 -52.04
CA LEU A 655 -8.07 5.98 -52.72
C LEU A 655 -8.17 6.24 -54.23
N ARG A 656 -8.45 7.50 -54.61
CA ARG A 656 -8.54 7.89 -56.02
C ARG A 656 -7.24 7.63 -56.77
N ARG A 657 -6.10 8.11 -56.22
CA ARG A 657 -4.77 7.90 -56.81
C ARG A 657 -4.44 6.42 -56.93
N SER A 658 -4.75 5.61 -55.94
CA SER A 658 -4.48 4.18 -55.97
C SER A 658 -5.33 3.43 -56.99
N ARG A 659 -6.59 3.80 -57.17
CA ARG A 659 -7.48 3.25 -58.21
C ARG A 659 -6.99 3.65 -59.64
N GLU A 660 -6.58 4.91 -59.84
CA GLU A 660 -5.99 5.35 -61.10
C GLU A 660 -4.71 4.61 -61.45
N ALA A 661 -3.85 4.32 -60.45
CA ALA A 661 -2.61 3.56 -60.65
C ALA A 661 -2.86 2.10 -61.08
N VAL A 662 -3.94 1.49 -60.63
CA VAL A 662 -4.34 0.13 -61.05
C VAL A 662 -4.90 0.11 -62.47
N LEU A 663 -5.59 1.21 -62.92
CA LEU A 663 -6.20 1.31 -64.22
C LEU A 663 -5.23 1.75 -65.34
N GLN A 664 -4.06 2.32 -65.00
CA GLN A 664 -3.03 2.62 -65.99
C GLN A 664 -2.28 1.35 -66.42
N PRO A 665 -2.31 0.96 -67.68
CA PRO A 665 -1.56 -0.20 -68.16
C PRO A 665 -0.04 0.04 -67.90
N VAL A 666 0.63 -0.98 -67.36
CA VAL A 666 2.09 -0.97 -67.25
C VAL A 666 2.68 -0.64 -68.61
N ARG A 667 3.16 0.61 -68.79
CA ARG A 667 4.00 0.92 -69.97
C ARG A 667 5.29 0.12 -69.79
N THR A 668 5.34 -1.06 -70.43
CA THR A 668 6.61 -1.82 -70.59
C THR A 668 7.57 -0.92 -71.36
N PRO A 669 8.85 -0.84 -70.92
CA PRO A 669 9.87 -0.03 -71.54
C PRO A 669 10.22 -0.51 -72.96
#